data_1509d40dd66cc5128c240db169f9a970
#
_entry.id   1509d40dd66cc5128c240db169f9a970
#
_cell.length_a   1.000
_cell.length_b   1.000
_cell.length_c   1.000
_cell.angle_alpha   90.00
_cell.angle_beta   90.00
_cell.angle_gamma   90.00
#
_symmetry.space_group_name_H-M   'P 1'
#
loop_
_entity.id
_entity.type
_entity.pdbx_description
1 polymer ?
#
loop_
_entity_poly.entity_id
_entity_poly.type
_entity_poly.pdbx_seq_one_letter_code
_entity_poly.pdbx_strand_id
1 'polypeptide(L)'
;MGVRKDVRILLLGEPKVGKTSLIMTLVSEEFPEEVPHRAEEITIPADVTPEKVPTHIVDYSDIEQTDEELQEEILRAHVVCVVYAVDDQDSIEKITSKWVPLIIETVGKDGRIPIILVGNKTDLVEQSSMEAILPIMNQYSDIEACVECSARVLRNISEVFYYAQKAVLHPTGPLYSPEEKQLRPGCVKALTRIFRISDQDNDGLLNDTEINYFQKTCYKSPLAPHTLEDVKNVVRKNTTNGVLAGALTLEGFLFLHTLFVQRGRHETTWTALRRFGYDEGLDLTDEYLYPSLKVPSDCTTELNHHAYNFLQRIFEKHDLDRDGXLSLEELKELFGVFPYMPWGPDVNHTVLTNERGWITQQGYLAQWTLTAYLDVHRCLEYLGHLGYPLLADQPSQASAITVTRDKKLDLTKKQTQRNAFLCNVFGVRGAGKSAFLQAFLGKNLSRQKRIREEHRSLYAINALSIYGHDKYLLMHEIDTDSEFLASGDVRCDVACLLYNVDDPHSFEYCARIFKQHFLDSRVPCVVVATKSDLGAVKQLHGLSPAEFCRKHRLPLPAPFTPGVGDAETPCRDIFLKLLTVAIYPHSQLDCLCNCNKCTLCVCQNLLGSALLRGLRSRLLASLRSRLWDCLEELGVIVLSSGERRGPPHQVHAVALGEGSAFLGVSLPRRHWRECEARGSSVWLRASIGAAMIALLGLGVYRALVRTQR
;
A
#
# COMPACT_ATOMS: atom_id res chain seq x y z
N MET A 1 -12.17 -6.12 9.62
CA MET A 1 -11.81 -6.10 11.05
C MET A 1 -12.43 -7.32 11.71
N GLY A 2 -11.59 -8.25 12.16
CA GLY A 2 -12.03 -9.49 12.82
C GLY A 2 -12.47 -9.26 14.25
N VAL A 3 -13.56 -8.51 14.45
CA VAL A 3 -14.21 -8.43 15.76
C VAL A 3 -14.87 -9.78 16.02
N ARG A 4 -14.74 -10.31 17.23
CA ARG A 4 -15.47 -11.53 17.62
C ARG A 4 -16.94 -11.38 17.24
N LYS A 5 -17.51 -12.42 16.67
CA LYS A 5 -18.89 -12.40 16.18
C LYS A 5 -19.91 -12.43 17.33
N ASP A 6 -19.49 -12.86 18.52
CA ASP A 6 -20.36 -12.99 19.69
C ASP A 6 -19.54 -13.00 21.01
N VAL A 7 -20.21 -12.73 22.12
CA VAL A 7 -19.65 -12.86 23.48
C VAL A 7 -20.53 -13.83 24.25
N ARG A 8 -19.91 -14.82 24.92
CA ARG A 8 -20.63 -15.78 25.77
C ARG A 8 -20.18 -15.60 27.22
N ILE A 9 -21.11 -15.18 28.09
CA ILE A 9 -20.90 -14.88 29.50
C ILE A 9 -21.53 -16.03 30.32
N LEU A 10 -20.73 -16.67 31.18
CA LEU A 10 -21.21 -17.72 32.10
C LEU A 10 -21.25 -17.17 33.52
N LEU A 11 -22.38 -17.31 34.21
CA LEU A 11 -22.53 -16.96 35.63
C LEU A 11 -22.33 -18.18 36.50
N LEU A 12 -21.36 -18.13 37.41
CA LEU A 12 -21.05 -19.19 38.39
C LEU A 12 -21.14 -18.62 39.82
N GLY A 13 -21.21 -19.48 40.80
CA GLY A 13 -21.26 -19.08 42.20
C GLY A 13 -22.17 -20.03 43.01
N GLU A 14 -22.11 -19.91 44.33
CA GLU A 14 -22.87 -20.75 45.25
C GLU A 14 -24.40 -20.60 45.05
N PRO A 15 -25.19 -21.53 45.47
CA PRO A 15 -26.66 -21.38 45.50
C PRO A 15 -27.08 -20.14 46.29
N LYS A 16 -28.15 -19.49 45.83
CA LYS A 16 -28.80 -18.35 46.52
C LYS A 16 -27.99 -17.05 46.53
N VAL A 17 -26.83 -16.94 45.83
CA VAL A 17 -26.11 -15.68 45.69
C VAL A 17 -26.83 -14.70 44.74
N GLY A 18 -27.78 -15.19 43.95
CA GLY A 18 -28.64 -14.37 43.09
C GLY A 18 -28.24 -14.31 41.61
N LYS A 19 -27.59 -15.35 41.09
CA LYS A 19 -27.20 -15.45 39.65
C LYS A 19 -28.42 -15.28 38.74
N THR A 20 -29.40 -16.15 38.94
CA THR A 20 -30.66 -16.17 38.17
C THR A 20 -31.43 -14.86 38.29
N SER A 21 -31.46 -14.30 39.53
CA SER A 21 -32.12 -12.98 39.76
C SER A 21 -31.46 -11.86 38.97
N LEU A 22 -30.11 -11.85 38.86
CA LEU A 22 -29.39 -10.85 38.08
C LEU A 22 -29.79 -10.92 36.59
N ILE A 23 -29.87 -12.14 36.04
CA ILE A 23 -30.23 -12.35 34.64
C ILE A 23 -31.67 -11.90 34.38
N MET A 24 -32.58 -12.34 35.23
CA MET A 24 -34.02 -12.00 35.09
C MET A 24 -34.23 -10.49 35.23
N THR A 25 -33.55 -9.86 36.19
CA THR A 25 -33.63 -8.42 36.42
C THR A 25 -33.08 -7.64 35.24
N LEU A 26 -32.02 -8.11 34.57
CA LEU A 26 -31.48 -7.48 33.36
C LEU A 26 -32.52 -7.46 32.23
N VAL A 27 -33.28 -8.57 32.09
CA VAL A 27 -34.26 -8.73 30.99
C VAL A 27 -35.55 -7.98 31.26
N SER A 28 -36.07 -8.08 32.49
CA SER A 28 -37.40 -7.53 32.85
C SER A 28 -37.35 -6.07 33.31
N GLU A 29 -36.17 -5.59 33.71
CA GLU A 29 -35.95 -4.29 34.38
C GLU A 29 -36.74 -4.20 35.70
N GLU A 30 -37.12 -5.36 36.27
CA GLU A 30 -37.84 -5.48 37.54
C GLU A 30 -37.27 -6.66 38.31
N PHE A 31 -37.31 -6.62 39.66
CA PHE A 31 -36.92 -7.73 40.49
C PHE A 31 -37.99 -8.84 40.41
N PRO A 32 -37.63 -10.10 40.10
CA PRO A 32 -38.63 -11.16 39.92
C PRO A 32 -39.26 -11.57 41.24
N GLU A 33 -40.59 -11.79 41.22
CA GLU A 33 -41.35 -12.32 42.39
C GLU A 33 -41.02 -13.79 42.66
N GLU A 34 -40.83 -14.55 41.57
CA GLU A 34 -40.46 -15.97 41.63
C GLU A 34 -39.18 -16.18 40.83
N VAL A 35 -38.19 -16.86 41.40
CA VAL A 35 -36.89 -17.10 40.78
C VAL A 35 -36.76 -18.62 40.53
N PRO A 36 -36.66 -19.07 39.26
CA PRO A 36 -36.42 -20.49 38.99
C PRO A 36 -35.01 -20.91 39.43
N HIS A 37 -34.75 -22.20 39.48
CA HIS A 37 -33.42 -22.72 39.81
C HIS A 37 -32.35 -22.34 38.77
N ARG A 38 -32.77 -22.10 37.53
CA ARG A 38 -31.92 -21.74 36.42
C ARG A 38 -32.69 -20.86 35.43
N ALA A 39 -32.05 -19.82 34.89
CA ALA A 39 -32.59 -19.06 33.79
C ALA A 39 -32.26 -19.75 32.45
N GLU A 40 -33.14 -19.63 31.47
CA GLU A 40 -32.87 -20.03 30.11
C GLU A 40 -31.73 -19.13 29.55
N GLU A 41 -30.94 -19.64 28.60
CA GLU A 41 -29.89 -18.86 27.93
C GLU A 41 -30.53 -17.66 27.24
N ILE A 42 -29.96 -16.49 27.46
CA ILE A 42 -30.46 -15.23 26.96
C ILE A 42 -29.46 -14.69 25.93
N THR A 43 -29.99 -14.14 24.83
CA THR A 43 -29.20 -13.44 23.83
C THR A 43 -29.60 -11.97 23.81
N ILE A 44 -28.63 -11.09 24.12
CA ILE A 44 -28.78 -9.64 23.95
C ILE A 44 -28.36 -9.32 22.53
N PRO A 45 -29.24 -8.74 21.69
CA PRO A 45 -28.88 -8.40 20.31
C PRO A 45 -27.80 -7.34 20.21
N ALA A 46 -27.06 -7.35 19.09
CA ALA A 46 -25.95 -6.44 18.83
C ALA A 46 -26.36 -4.96 18.86
N ASP A 47 -27.58 -4.65 18.43
CA ASP A 47 -28.06 -3.27 18.33
C ASP A 47 -28.30 -2.58 19.70
N VAL A 48 -28.47 -3.39 20.77
CA VAL A 48 -28.63 -2.83 22.14
C VAL A 48 -27.37 -2.92 22.99
N THR A 49 -26.28 -3.53 22.48
CA THR A 49 -25.00 -3.55 23.19
C THR A 49 -24.13 -2.35 22.75
N PRO A 50 -23.38 -1.73 23.68
CA PRO A 50 -22.53 -0.57 23.30
C PRO A 50 -21.49 -0.91 22.23
N GLU A 51 -20.97 -2.13 22.24
CA GLU A 51 -19.92 -2.61 21.31
C GLU A 51 -20.51 -3.23 20.04
N LYS A 52 -21.84 -3.28 19.92
CA LYS A 52 -22.58 -3.83 18.77
C LYS A 52 -22.22 -5.29 18.47
N VAL A 53 -22.10 -6.09 19.53
CA VAL A 53 -21.78 -7.52 19.44
C VAL A 53 -22.87 -8.30 20.20
N PRO A 54 -23.50 -9.34 19.61
CA PRO A 54 -24.49 -10.13 20.32
C PRO A 54 -23.86 -10.83 21.52
N THR A 55 -24.55 -10.81 22.64
CA THR A 55 -24.04 -11.32 23.91
C THR A 55 -24.98 -12.40 24.45
N HIS A 56 -24.43 -13.60 24.66
CA HIS A 56 -25.15 -14.76 25.21
C HIS A 56 -24.82 -14.85 26.69
N ILE A 57 -25.86 -14.94 27.52
CA ILE A 57 -25.73 -15.08 28.99
C ILE A 57 -26.24 -16.42 29.38
N VAL A 58 -25.40 -17.18 30.09
CA VAL A 58 -25.67 -18.57 30.50
C VAL A 58 -25.64 -18.66 32.03
N ASP A 59 -26.71 -19.18 32.60
CA ASP A 59 -26.83 -19.45 34.04
C ASP A 59 -26.39 -20.90 34.36
N TYR A 60 -25.72 -21.10 35.47
CA TYR A 60 -25.38 -22.43 35.97
C TYR A 60 -26.11 -22.69 37.26
N SER A 61 -26.70 -23.90 37.37
CA SER A 61 -27.37 -24.40 38.57
C SER A 61 -26.87 -25.80 38.92
N ASP A 62 -26.28 -25.92 40.08
CA ASP A 62 -25.80 -27.20 40.64
C ASP A 62 -26.95 -28.18 40.96
N ILE A 63 -28.19 -27.70 40.99
CA ILE A 63 -29.38 -28.54 41.16
C ILE A 63 -29.78 -29.23 39.86
N GLU A 64 -29.61 -28.53 38.73
CA GLU A 64 -30.09 -28.99 37.41
C GLU A 64 -28.98 -29.52 36.50
N GLN A 65 -27.72 -29.24 36.81
CA GLN A 65 -26.59 -29.55 35.91
C GLN A 65 -25.50 -30.35 36.65
N THR A 66 -24.81 -31.22 35.90
CA THR A 66 -23.69 -32.04 36.42
C THR A 66 -22.37 -31.28 36.36
N ASP A 67 -21.34 -31.81 37.03
CA ASP A 67 -19.98 -31.26 36.99
C ASP A 67 -19.38 -31.34 35.60
N GLU A 68 -19.72 -32.35 34.80
CA GLU A 68 -19.27 -32.46 33.39
C GLU A 68 -19.86 -31.36 32.55
N GLU A 69 -21.16 -31.08 32.72
CA GLU A 69 -21.83 -29.96 32.02
C GLU A 69 -21.22 -28.61 32.42
N LEU A 70 -20.87 -28.45 33.70
CA LEU A 70 -20.18 -27.25 34.19
C LEU A 70 -18.84 -27.05 33.49
N GLN A 71 -18.02 -28.11 33.37
CA GLN A 71 -16.75 -28.04 32.69
C GLN A 71 -16.92 -27.68 31.20
N GLU A 72 -17.92 -28.26 30.52
CA GLU A 72 -18.24 -27.93 29.13
C GLU A 72 -18.62 -26.46 28.98
N GLU A 73 -19.46 -25.93 29.87
CA GLU A 73 -19.88 -24.52 29.83
C GLU A 73 -18.71 -23.58 30.11
N ILE A 74 -17.79 -23.92 31.00
CA ILE A 74 -16.56 -23.14 31.26
C ILE A 74 -15.70 -23.10 29.98
N LEU A 75 -15.53 -24.25 29.29
CA LEU A 75 -14.73 -24.31 28.06
C LEU A 75 -15.36 -23.53 26.89
N ARG A 76 -16.69 -23.41 26.89
CA ARG A 76 -17.43 -22.67 25.86
C ARG A 76 -17.51 -21.16 26.17
N ALA A 77 -17.31 -20.76 27.42
CA ALA A 77 -17.45 -19.38 27.86
C ALA A 77 -16.28 -18.53 27.37
N HIS A 78 -16.57 -17.26 27.02
CA HIS A 78 -15.56 -16.27 26.69
C HIS A 78 -15.14 -15.48 27.95
N VAL A 79 -16.03 -15.40 28.96
CA VAL A 79 -15.78 -14.77 30.26
C VAL A 79 -16.65 -15.46 31.29
N VAL A 80 -16.15 -15.58 32.53
CA VAL A 80 -16.89 -16.15 33.65
C VAL A 80 -17.13 -15.05 34.70
N CYS A 81 -18.40 -14.87 35.08
CA CYS A 81 -18.79 -14.01 36.18
C CYS A 81 -18.98 -14.88 37.42
N VAL A 82 -18.11 -14.77 38.42
CA VAL A 82 -18.23 -15.47 39.70
C VAL A 82 -19.01 -14.61 40.67
N VAL A 83 -20.26 -14.97 40.92
CA VAL A 83 -21.21 -14.23 41.75
C VAL A 83 -21.11 -14.68 43.20
N TYR A 84 -20.97 -13.74 44.10
CA TYR A 84 -21.00 -13.95 45.55
C TYR A 84 -22.03 -13.01 46.18
N ALA A 85 -22.50 -13.30 47.37
CA ALA A 85 -23.39 -12.42 48.13
C ALA A 85 -22.56 -11.65 49.15
N VAL A 86 -22.66 -10.31 49.14
CA VAL A 86 -21.84 -9.45 50.00
C VAL A 86 -22.14 -9.62 51.50
N ASP A 87 -23.34 -10.18 51.82
CA ASP A 87 -23.78 -10.46 53.19
C ASP A 87 -23.43 -11.91 53.65
N ASP A 88 -22.77 -12.71 52.75
CA ASP A 88 -22.50 -14.14 52.99
C ASP A 88 -20.99 -14.40 52.86
N GLN A 89 -20.30 -14.49 54.00
CA GLN A 89 -18.85 -14.72 54.08
C GLN A 89 -18.44 -16.05 53.45
N ASP A 90 -19.28 -17.10 53.57
CA ASP A 90 -19.00 -18.42 52.99
C ASP A 90 -18.90 -18.32 51.44
N SER A 91 -19.81 -17.59 50.81
CA SER A 91 -19.79 -17.36 49.37
C SER A 91 -18.52 -16.62 48.92
N ILE A 92 -17.99 -15.72 49.73
CA ILE A 92 -16.71 -15.00 49.46
C ILE A 92 -15.53 -15.99 49.55
N GLU A 93 -15.50 -16.82 50.57
CA GLU A 93 -14.45 -17.85 50.77
C GLU A 93 -14.42 -18.87 49.64
N LYS A 94 -15.60 -19.21 49.07
CA LYS A 94 -15.73 -20.13 47.93
C LYS A 94 -15.12 -19.60 46.64
N ILE A 95 -14.90 -18.28 46.51
CA ILE A 95 -14.22 -17.72 45.33
C ILE A 95 -12.83 -18.37 45.20
N THR A 96 -12.04 -18.38 46.25
CA THR A 96 -10.65 -18.87 46.23
C THR A 96 -10.53 -20.38 46.50
N SER A 97 -11.48 -20.98 47.24
CA SER A 97 -11.42 -22.40 47.60
C SER A 97 -12.08 -23.31 46.56
N LYS A 98 -12.97 -22.77 45.71
CA LYS A 98 -13.73 -23.60 44.77
C LYS A 98 -13.71 -23.02 43.35
N TRP A 99 -14.28 -21.82 43.13
CA TRP A 99 -14.65 -21.36 41.80
C TRP A 99 -13.45 -20.95 40.94
N VAL A 100 -12.55 -20.09 41.43
CA VAL A 100 -11.39 -19.66 40.65
C VAL A 100 -10.44 -20.82 40.33
N PRO A 101 -10.08 -21.69 41.32
CA PRO A 101 -9.29 -22.91 41.02
C PRO A 101 -9.95 -23.82 39.99
N LEU A 102 -11.27 -24.07 40.09
CA LEU A 102 -12.01 -24.90 39.15
C LEU A 102 -11.93 -24.35 37.72
N ILE A 103 -12.12 -23.06 37.56
CA ILE A 103 -12.04 -22.39 36.24
C ILE A 103 -10.62 -22.57 35.66
N ILE A 104 -9.58 -22.25 36.44
CA ILE A 104 -8.18 -22.36 36.03
C ILE A 104 -7.81 -23.80 35.66
N GLU A 105 -8.23 -24.77 36.48
CA GLU A 105 -7.97 -26.19 36.22
C GLU A 105 -8.68 -26.70 34.97
N THR A 106 -9.93 -26.27 34.74
CA THR A 106 -10.72 -26.67 33.56
C THR A 106 -10.15 -26.12 32.27
N VAL A 107 -9.75 -24.84 32.26
CA VAL A 107 -9.19 -24.17 31.10
C VAL A 107 -7.77 -24.67 30.78
N GLY A 108 -7.01 -25.07 31.82
CA GLY A 108 -5.66 -25.61 31.67
C GLY A 108 -4.58 -24.54 31.56
N LYS A 109 -3.32 -24.97 31.53
CA LYS A 109 -2.13 -24.09 31.59
C LYS A 109 -1.94 -23.18 30.37
N ASP A 110 -2.40 -23.64 29.21
CA ASP A 110 -2.21 -22.90 27.95
C ASP A 110 -3.40 -21.99 27.59
N GLY A 111 -4.48 -22.10 28.37
CA GLY A 111 -5.68 -21.30 28.19
C GLY A 111 -5.79 -20.21 29.25
N ARG A 112 -6.50 -19.15 28.91
CA ARG A 112 -6.84 -18.08 29.83
C ARG A 112 -8.26 -17.61 29.54
N ILE A 113 -9.06 -17.47 30.60
CA ILE A 113 -10.40 -16.93 30.50
C ILE A 113 -10.53 -15.78 31.52
N PRO A 114 -10.98 -14.60 31.15
CA PRO A 114 -11.15 -13.52 32.11
C PRO A 114 -12.28 -13.82 33.10
N ILE A 115 -12.07 -13.45 34.35
CA ILE A 115 -13.01 -13.63 35.46
C ILE A 115 -13.46 -12.26 35.97
N ILE A 116 -14.76 -12.06 36.10
CA ILE A 116 -15.36 -10.90 36.75
C ILE A 116 -15.97 -11.35 38.07
N LEU A 117 -15.58 -10.75 39.18
CA LEU A 117 -16.22 -10.97 40.45
C LEU A 117 -17.44 -10.08 40.56
N VAL A 118 -18.57 -10.66 40.99
CA VAL A 118 -19.85 -9.92 41.07
C VAL A 118 -20.39 -10.06 42.52
N GLY A 119 -20.25 -8.98 43.29
CA GLY A 119 -20.76 -8.85 44.63
C GLY A 119 -22.22 -8.41 44.66
N ASN A 120 -23.13 -9.35 44.72
CA ASN A 120 -24.57 -9.09 44.70
C ASN A 120 -25.12 -8.83 46.11
N LYS A 121 -26.34 -8.30 46.22
CA LYS A 121 -27.08 -8.01 47.44
C LYS A 121 -26.48 -6.85 48.29
N THR A 122 -25.91 -5.83 47.63
CA THR A 122 -25.34 -4.69 48.29
C THR A 122 -26.39 -3.85 49.08
N ASP A 123 -27.66 -4.12 48.84
CA ASP A 123 -28.78 -3.52 49.61
C ASP A 123 -28.87 -4.04 51.03
N LEU A 124 -28.20 -5.19 51.35
CA LEU A 124 -28.24 -5.79 52.70
C LEU A 124 -27.08 -5.34 53.60
N VAL A 125 -26.10 -4.64 53.06
CA VAL A 125 -24.89 -4.22 53.81
C VAL A 125 -24.65 -2.71 53.66
N GLU A 126 -24.05 -2.09 54.68
CA GLU A 126 -23.67 -0.67 54.61
C GLU A 126 -22.25 -0.46 54.10
N GLN A 127 -21.39 -1.46 54.19
CA GLN A 127 -19.98 -1.38 53.80
C GLN A 127 -19.69 -2.23 52.61
N SER A 128 -18.80 -1.75 51.75
CA SER A 128 -18.32 -2.45 50.57
C SER A 128 -17.51 -3.70 50.95
N SER A 129 -17.67 -4.79 50.22
CA SER A 129 -16.85 -6.00 50.33
C SER A 129 -15.45 -5.85 49.76
N MET A 130 -15.11 -4.74 49.16
CA MET A 130 -13.85 -4.54 48.42
C MET A 130 -12.61 -4.76 49.29
N GLU A 131 -12.66 -4.52 50.60
CA GLU A 131 -11.51 -4.80 51.51
C GLU A 131 -11.19 -6.33 51.52
N ALA A 132 -12.17 -7.18 51.44
CA ALA A 132 -11.99 -8.62 51.38
C ALA A 132 -11.63 -9.12 49.98
N ILE A 133 -12.09 -8.42 48.94
CA ILE A 133 -11.96 -8.81 47.54
C ILE A 133 -10.61 -8.40 46.94
N LEU A 134 -10.06 -7.21 47.30
CA LEU A 134 -8.80 -6.71 46.75
C LEU A 134 -7.62 -7.70 46.91
N PRO A 135 -7.41 -8.36 48.06
CA PRO A 135 -6.38 -9.38 48.15
C PRO A 135 -6.58 -10.57 47.19
N ILE A 136 -7.83 -10.98 46.98
CA ILE A 136 -8.18 -12.04 46.03
C ILE A 136 -7.82 -11.65 44.60
N MET A 137 -8.17 -10.41 44.20
CA MET A 137 -7.84 -9.88 42.87
C MET A 137 -6.32 -9.79 42.67
N ASN A 138 -5.58 -9.44 43.72
CA ASN A 138 -4.11 -9.35 43.65
C ASN A 138 -3.47 -10.75 43.56
N GLN A 139 -4.13 -11.78 44.10
CA GLN A 139 -3.66 -13.18 44.08
C GLN A 139 -3.83 -13.83 42.68
N TYR A 140 -4.92 -13.51 41.99
CA TYR A 140 -5.29 -14.15 40.71
C TYR A 140 -5.35 -13.14 39.58
N SER A 141 -4.36 -13.17 38.68
CA SER A 141 -4.25 -12.26 37.54
C SER A 141 -5.37 -12.45 36.49
N ASP A 142 -6.11 -13.55 36.55
CA ASP A 142 -7.24 -13.82 35.66
C ASP A 142 -8.50 -13.03 36.04
N ILE A 143 -8.53 -12.48 37.27
CA ILE A 143 -9.64 -11.62 37.70
C ILE A 143 -9.41 -10.21 37.18
N GLU A 144 -10.24 -9.81 36.19
CA GLU A 144 -10.12 -8.52 35.50
C GLU A 144 -10.77 -7.36 36.27
N ALA A 145 -11.87 -7.64 36.97
CA ALA A 145 -12.64 -6.60 37.66
C ALA A 145 -13.54 -7.22 38.76
N CYS A 146 -13.96 -6.36 39.68
CA CYS A 146 -15.04 -6.69 40.62
C CYS A 146 -16.11 -5.60 40.49
N VAL A 147 -17.38 -6.03 40.44
CA VAL A 147 -18.54 -5.13 40.34
C VAL A 147 -19.48 -5.46 41.50
N GLU A 148 -19.76 -4.48 42.35
CA GLU A 148 -20.80 -4.60 43.39
C GLU A 148 -22.14 -4.15 42.83
N CYS A 149 -23.17 -4.95 43.03
CA CYS A 149 -24.51 -4.73 42.47
C CYS A 149 -25.61 -5.19 43.44
N SER A 150 -26.85 -4.88 43.07
CA SER A 150 -28.03 -5.44 43.72
C SER A 150 -29.13 -5.67 42.70
N ALA A 151 -29.52 -6.93 42.51
CA ALA A 151 -30.67 -7.28 41.67
C ALA A 151 -31.95 -6.69 42.26
N ARG A 152 -32.07 -6.68 43.57
CA ARG A 152 -33.30 -6.24 44.27
C ARG A 152 -33.63 -4.77 44.07
N VAL A 153 -32.60 -3.89 44.12
CA VAL A 153 -32.79 -2.41 43.96
C VAL A 153 -32.31 -1.92 42.61
N LEU A 154 -32.05 -2.83 41.64
CA LEU A 154 -31.69 -2.52 40.26
C LEU A 154 -30.38 -1.69 40.14
N ARG A 155 -29.44 -1.96 41.06
CA ARG A 155 -28.18 -1.20 41.11
C ARG A 155 -27.05 -1.96 40.36
N ASN A 156 -26.41 -1.28 39.40
CA ASN A 156 -25.23 -1.77 38.68
C ASN A 156 -25.42 -3.08 37.91
N ILE A 157 -26.66 -3.40 37.50
CA ILE A 157 -26.96 -4.65 36.78
C ILE A 157 -26.32 -4.64 35.39
N SER A 158 -26.57 -3.60 34.61
CA SER A 158 -26.01 -3.45 33.29
C SER A 158 -24.48 -3.36 33.30
N GLU A 159 -23.92 -2.77 34.37
CA GLU A 159 -22.47 -2.67 34.55
C GLU A 159 -21.77 -4.02 34.66
N VAL A 160 -22.41 -5.00 35.33
CA VAL A 160 -21.89 -6.37 35.45
C VAL A 160 -21.63 -6.95 34.05
N PHE A 161 -22.63 -6.88 33.18
CA PHE A 161 -22.55 -7.46 31.84
C PHE A 161 -21.69 -6.61 30.89
N TYR A 162 -21.67 -5.30 31.10
CA TYR A 162 -20.77 -4.39 30.39
C TYR A 162 -19.29 -4.73 30.66
N TYR A 163 -18.91 -4.90 31.95
CA TYR A 163 -17.52 -5.26 32.29
C TYR A 163 -17.17 -6.67 31.82
N ALA A 164 -18.11 -7.61 31.84
CA ALA A 164 -17.91 -8.95 31.29
C ALA A 164 -17.65 -8.89 29.79
N GLN A 165 -18.47 -8.16 29.03
CA GLN A 165 -18.30 -7.97 27.59
C GLN A 165 -16.96 -7.27 27.29
N LYS A 166 -16.63 -6.22 28.05
CA LYS A 166 -15.38 -5.46 27.91
C LYS A 166 -14.14 -6.35 28.12
N ALA A 167 -14.18 -7.25 29.08
CA ALA A 167 -13.06 -8.19 29.36
C ALA A 167 -12.79 -9.12 28.18
N VAL A 168 -13.82 -9.46 27.40
CA VAL A 168 -13.70 -10.29 26.19
C VAL A 168 -13.20 -9.46 25.00
N LEU A 169 -13.83 -8.31 24.75
CA LEU A 169 -13.59 -7.50 23.56
C LEU A 169 -12.29 -6.68 23.67
N HIS A 170 -11.87 -6.36 24.89
CA HIS A 170 -10.66 -5.56 25.16
C HIS A 170 -9.81 -6.25 26.24
N PRO A 171 -9.22 -7.43 25.93
CA PRO A 171 -8.51 -8.21 26.95
C PRO A 171 -7.24 -7.51 27.45
N THR A 172 -6.94 -7.63 28.73
CA THR A 172 -5.73 -7.08 29.37
C THR A 172 -4.51 -7.98 29.12
N GLY A 173 -4.71 -9.29 29.07
CA GLY A 173 -3.63 -10.28 29.03
C GLY A 173 -2.58 -10.06 27.95
N PRO A 174 -2.95 -9.79 26.69
CA PRO A 174 -1.95 -9.55 25.64
C PRO A 174 -1.20 -8.22 25.82
N LEU A 175 -1.79 -7.22 26.48
CA LEU A 175 -1.23 -5.88 26.58
C LEU A 175 -0.25 -5.71 27.73
N TYR A 176 -0.53 -6.34 28.90
CA TYR A 176 0.06 -5.92 30.16
C TYR A 176 0.34 -7.11 31.07
N SER A 177 1.45 -7.05 31.80
CA SER A 177 1.80 -8.01 32.87
C SER A 177 1.55 -7.35 34.22
N PRO A 178 0.52 -7.81 34.99
CA PRO A 178 0.30 -7.29 36.34
C PRO A 178 1.46 -7.59 37.31
N GLU A 179 2.14 -8.72 37.12
CA GLU A 179 3.27 -9.13 37.95
C GLU A 179 4.46 -8.17 37.78
N GLU A 180 4.76 -7.83 36.55
CA GLU A 180 5.90 -6.96 36.19
C GLU A 180 5.51 -5.47 36.18
N LYS A 181 4.22 -5.16 36.21
CA LYS A 181 3.64 -3.82 36.19
C LYS A 181 4.05 -3.02 34.93
N GLN A 182 4.14 -3.72 33.79
CA GLN A 182 4.57 -3.11 32.51
C GLN A 182 3.86 -3.73 31.31
N LEU A 183 3.90 -3.01 30.19
CA LEU A 183 3.37 -3.51 28.91
C LEU A 183 4.19 -4.74 28.47
N ARG A 184 3.51 -5.72 27.89
CA ARG A 184 4.18 -6.89 27.32
C ARG A 184 4.96 -6.50 26.05
N PRO A 185 6.05 -7.23 25.73
CA PRO A 185 6.89 -6.92 24.56
C PRO A 185 6.14 -6.83 23.24
N GLY A 186 5.14 -7.68 23.02
CA GLY A 186 4.29 -7.63 21.81
C GLY A 186 3.51 -6.33 21.71
N CYS A 187 2.98 -5.84 22.84
CA CYS A 187 2.27 -4.56 22.90
C CYS A 187 3.23 -3.38 22.66
N VAL A 188 4.41 -3.42 23.26
CA VAL A 188 5.45 -2.40 23.06
C VAL A 188 5.83 -2.33 21.57
N LYS A 189 6.06 -3.49 20.94
CA LYS A 189 6.41 -3.58 19.50
C LYS A 189 5.32 -2.95 18.62
N ALA A 190 4.05 -3.31 18.89
CA ALA A 190 2.91 -2.79 18.13
C ALA A 190 2.76 -1.26 18.31
N LEU A 191 2.84 -0.78 19.54
CA LEU A 191 2.74 0.65 19.84
C LEU A 191 3.93 1.44 19.28
N THR A 192 5.12 0.85 19.26
CA THR A 192 6.32 1.47 18.64
C THR A 192 6.12 1.67 17.14
N ARG A 193 5.54 0.69 16.44
CA ARG A 193 5.19 0.85 15.02
C ARG A 193 4.17 1.99 14.84
N ILE A 194 3.14 2.04 15.68
CA ILE A 194 2.11 3.10 15.64
C ILE A 194 2.76 4.48 15.85
N PHE A 195 3.66 4.59 16.81
CA PHE A 195 4.43 5.81 17.09
C PHE A 195 5.22 6.25 15.84
N ARG A 196 5.99 5.33 15.24
CA ARG A 196 6.82 5.61 14.05
C ARG A 196 5.99 6.04 12.84
N ILE A 197 4.81 5.43 12.64
CA ILE A 197 3.88 5.84 11.57
C ILE A 197 3.34 7.26 11.85
N SER A 198 3.03 7.57 13.10
CA SER A 198 2.45 8.85 13.52
C SER A 198 3.47 10.01 13.51
N ASP A 199 4.73 9.72 13.75
CA ASP A 199 5.87 10.64 13.64
C ASP A 199 6.10 10.90 12.14
N GLN A 200 5.60 12.00 11.62
CA GLN A 200 5.56 12.28 10.18
C GLN A 200 6.84 12.94 9.65
N ASP A 201 7.57 13.66 10.51
CA ASP A 201 8.82 14.32 10.12
C ASP A 201 10.09 13.53 10.53
N ASN A 202 9.90 12.38 11.18
CA ASN A 202 10.95 11.43 11.57
C ASN A 202 11.98 12.03 12.53
N ASP A 203 11.55 12.94 13.42
CA ASP A 203 12.44 13.52 14.43
C ASP A 203 12.51 12.68 15.73
N GLY A 204 11.74 11.59 15.81
CA GLY A 204 11.67 10.69 16.96
C GLY A 204 10.74 11.18 18.06
N LEU A 205 9.94 12.20 17.81
CA LEU A 205 8.99 12.80 18.75
C LEU A 205 7.61 12.87 18.11
N LEU A 206 6.58 13.09 18.94
CA LEU A 206 5.25 13.44 18.44
C LEU A 206 4.92 14.86 18.89
N ASN A 207 4.93 15.79 17.97
CA ASN A 207 4.49 17.17 18.21
C ASN A 207 2.97 17.26 18.29
N ASP A 208 2.41 18.41 18.62
CA ASP A 208 0.97 18.60 18.83
C ASP A 208 0.13 18.27 17.58
N THR A 209 0.66 18.53 16.40
CA THR A 209 -0.02 18.21 15.13
C THR A 209 -0.08 16.68 14.92
N GLU A 210 1.00 15.98 15.21
CA GLU A 210 1.11 14.52 15.08
C GLU A 210 0.30 13.79 16.15
N ILE A 211 0.31 14.29 17.40
CA ILE A 211 -0.56 13.77 18.47
C ILE A 211 -2.03 13.90 18.04
N ASN A 212 -2.42 15.08 17.52
CA ASN A 212 -3.79 15.30 17.06
C ASN A 212 -4.14 14.49 15.80
N TYR A 213 -3.17 14.25 14.91
CA TYR A 213 -3.35 13.34 13.79
C TYR A 213 -3.67 11.93 14.31
N PHE A 214 -2.87 11.42 15.26
CA PHE A 214 -3.07 10.11 15.91
C PHE A 214 -4.46 10.06 16.60
N GLN A 215 -4.81 11.09 17.38
CA GLN A 215 -6.10 11.21 18.09
C GLN A 215 -7.28 11.14 17.12
N LYS A 216 -7.24 11.93 16.05
CA LYS A 216 -8.28 11.96 15.02
C LYS A 216 -8.41 10.61 14.31
N THR A 217 -7.26 9.98 13.99
CA THR A 217 -7.22 8.68 13.31
C THR A 217 -7.85 7.58 14.16
N CYS A 218 -7.51 7.52 15.46
CA CYS A 218 -7.95 6.45 16.37
C CYS A 218 -9.34 6.71 16.97
N TYR A 219 -9.59 7.95 17.41
CA TYR A 219 -10.75 8.28 18.25
C TYR A 219 -11.71 9.28 17.61
N LYS A 220 -11.47 9.67 16.34
CA LYS A 220 -12.34 10.56 15.53
C LYS A 220 -12.43 11.99 16.00
N SER A 221 -11.67 12.40 17.02
CA SER A 221 -11.77 13.69 17.67
C SER A 221 -10.39 14.20 18.07
N PRO A 222 -9.98 15.40 17.64
CA PRO A 222 -8.73 16.00 18.11
C PRO A 222 -8.86 16.48 19.55
N LEU A 223 -7.73 16.63 20.23
CA LEU A 223 -7.68 17.22 21.58
C LEU A 223 -7.49 18.74 21.48
N ALA A 224 -8.16 19.45 22.36
CA ALA A 224 -7.96 20.91 22.51
C ALA A 224 -6.54 21.20 23.02
N PRO A 225 -5.93 22.34 22.70
CA PRO A 225 -4.56 22.65 23.13
C PRO A 225 -4.31 22.53 24.62
N HIS A 226 -5.27 22.94 25.46
CA HIS A 226 -5.16 22.82 26.92
C HIS A 226 -5.14 21.35 27.37
N THR A 227 -5.96 20.52 26.76
CA THR A 227 -6.03 19.06 27.03
C THR A 227 -4.72 18.38 26.65
N LEU A 228 -4.14 18.75 25.48
CA LEU A 228 -2.83 18.27 25.06
C LEU A 228 -1.75 18.60 26.08
N GLU A 229 -1.74 19.83 26.57
CA GLU A 229 -0.79 20.28 27.60
C GLU A 229 -1.00 19.54 28.93
N ASP A 230 -2.25 19.27 29.29
CA ASP A 230 -2.57 18.48 30.50
C ASP A 230 -2.01 17.05 30.37
N VAL A 231 -2.17 16.41 29.20
CA VAL A 231 -1.63 15.07 28.90
C VAL A 231 -0.10 15.09 29.03
N LYS A 232 0.57 16.08 28.42
CA LYS A 232 2.03 16.22 28.50
C LYS A 232 2.49 16.45 29.93
N ASN A 233 1.74 17.20 30.73
CA ASN A 233 2.04 17.46 32.16
C ASN A 233 1.94 16.17 32.98
N VAL A 234 0.95 15.32 32.72
CA VAL A 234 0.86 14.00 33.37
C VAL A 234 2.11 13.17 33.05
N VAL A 235 2.56 13.18 31.79
CA VAL A 235 3.76 12.45 31.37
C VAL A 235 5.00 13.04 32.09
N ARG A 236 5.18 14.36 32.09
CA ARG A 236 6.33 15.05 32.75
C ARG A 236 6.43 14.71 34.24
N LYS A 237 5.30 14.61 34.93
CA LYS A 237 5.27 14.30 36.38
C LYS A 237 5.69 12.86 36.69
N ASN A 238 5.58 11.96 35.76
CA ASN A 238 5.74 10.51 35.97
C ASN A 238 6.92 9.90 35.21
N THR A 239 7.52 10.61 34.26
CA THR A 239 8.66 10.14 33.47
C THR A 239 9.72 11.23 33.34
N THR A 240 10.98 10.83 33.28
CA THR A 240 12.11 11.79 33.12
C THR A 240 12.22 12.27 31.67
N ASN A 241 12.03 11.37 30.72
CA ASN A 241 12.31 11.61 29.30
C ASN A 241 11.05 11.49 28.42
N GLY A 242 9.87 11.48 29.02
CA GLY A 242 8.63 11.27 28.27
C GLY A 242 8.21 12.44 27.40
N VAL A 243 8.68 13.65 27.69
CA VAL A 243 8.42 14.87 26.90
C VAL A 243 9.75 15.59 26.68
N LEU A 244 10.10 15.85 25.41
CA LEU A 244 11.28 16.62 25.01
C LEU A 244 10.85 17.74 24.06
N ALA A 245 11.39 18.94 24.25
CA ALA A 245 11.09 20.12 23.41
C ALA A 245 9.58 20.39 23.22
N GLY A 246 8.77 19.99 24.20
CA GLY A 246 7.31 20.19 24.14
C GLY A 246 6.57 19.09 23.36
N ALA A 247 7.29 18.07 22.85
CA ALA A 247 6.75 16.95 22.08
C ALA A 247 6.88 15.64 22.88
N LEU A 248 6.07 14.65 22.54
CA LEU A 248 5.99 13.37 23.25
C LEU A 248 7.02 12.39 22.66
N THR A 249 7.85 11.82 23.50
CA THR A 249 8.80 10.76 23.10
C THR A 249 8.11 9.41 23.03
N LEU A 250 8.77 8.40 22.44
CA LEU A 250 8.28 7.01 22.49
C LEU A 250 8.06 6.55 23.93
N GLU A 251 8.98 6.87 24.86
CA GLU A 251 8.85 6.56 26.28
C GLU A 251 7.55 7.15 26.86
N GLY A 252 7.27 8.43 26.56
CA GLY A 252 6.05 9.11 27.00
C GLY A 252 4.78 8.51 26.40
N PHE A 253 4.83 8.15 25.12
CA PHE A 253 3.72 7.51 24.42
C PHE A 253 3.40 6.14 25.04
N LEU A 254 4.41 5.32 25.28
CA LEU A 254 4.25 3.99 25.93
C LEU A 254 3.75 4.16 27.38
N PHE A 255 4.24 5.16 28.10
CA PHE A 255 3.76 5.46 29.47
C PHE A 255 2.26 5.78 29.46
N LEU A 256 1.77 6.57 28.52
CA LEU A 256 0.33 6.90 28.43
C LEU A 256 -0.50 5.62 28.25
N HIS A 257 -0.09 4.69 27.38
CA HIS A 257 -0.79 3.44 27.19
C HIS A 257 -0.71 2.53 28.42
N THR A 258 0.42 2.52 29.11
CA THR A 258 0.57 1.84 30.41
C THR A 258 -0.45 2.39 31.39
N LEU A 259 -0.58 3.71 31.48
CA LEU A 259 -1.50 4.39 32.37
C LEU A 259 -2.95 4.07 32.02
N PHE A 260 -3.31 4.03 30.74
CA PHE A 260 -4.66 3.67 30.28
C PHE A 260 -5.02 2.25 30.77
N VAL A 261 -4.13 1.30 30.61
CA VAL A 261 -4.36 -0.10 31.02
C VAL A 261 -4.47 -0.16 32.56
N GLN A 262 -3.57 0.47 33.28
CA GLN A 262 -3.57 0.47 34.77
C GLN A 262 -4.83 1.10 35.36
N ARG A 263 -5.45 2.04 34.62
CA ARG A 263 -6.70 2.71 35.04
C ARG A 263 -7.96 2.01 34.50
N GLY A 264 -7.82 0.80 33.97
CA GLY A 264 -8.94 0.03 33.44
C GLY A 264 -9.49 0.49 32.11
N ARG A 265 -8.75 1.36 31.37
CA ARG A 265 -9.16 1.87 30.06
C ARG A 265 -8.47 1.10 28.93
N HIS A 266 -8.61 -0.21 28.96
CA HIS A 266 -8.01 -1.12 27.95
C HIS A 266 -8.54 -0.82 26.55
N GLU A 267 -9.80 -0.42 26.43
CA GLU A 267 -10.45 -0.06 25.15
C GLU A 267 -9.73 1.06 24.43
N THR A 268 -9.10 2.00 25.13
CA THR A 268 -8.35 3.10 24.51
C THR A 268 -7.15 2.56 23.74
N THR A 269 -6.36 1.69 24.35
CA THR A 269 -5.21 1.06 23.69
C THR A 269 -5.66 0.12 22.56
N TRP A 270 -6.71 -0.70 22.80
CA TRP A 270 -7.23 -1.61 21.77
C TRP A 270 -7.80 -0.86 20.56
N THR A 271 -8.45 0.26 20.77
CA THR A 271 -8.96 1.09 19.66
C THR A 271 -7.82 1.54 18.76
N ALA A 272 -6.71 2.01 19.34
CA ALA A 272 -5.52 2.38 18.58
C ALA A 272 -4.93 1.17 17.85
N LEU A 273 -4.72 0.05 18.54
CA LEU A 273 -4.15 -1.16 17.96
C LEU A 273 -4.99 -1.68 16.79
N ARG A 274 -6.30 -1.79 16.97
CA ARG A 274 -7.21 -2.27 15.92
C ARG A 274 -7.28 -1.32 14.73
N ARG A 275 -7.24 -0.03 15.00
CA ARG A 275 -7.22 0.99 13.92
C ARG A 275 -5.98 0.84 13.02
N PHE A 276 -4.84 0.41 13.61
CA PHE A 276 -3.59 0.18 12.88
C PHE A 276 -3.44 -1.28 12.40
N GLY A 277 -4.50 -2.09 12.45
CA GLY A 277 -4.59 -3.39 11.82
C GLY A 277 -4.29 -4.60 12.69
N TYR A 278 -4.11 -4.43 14.01
CA TYR A 278 -3.76 -5.52 14.93
C TYR A 278 -4.97 -6.30 15.41
N ASP A 279 -4.81 -7.60 15.58
CA ASP A 279 -5.78 -8.50 16.21
C ASP A 279 -5.47 -8.70 17.72
N GLU A 280 -6.21 -9.60 18.35
CA GLU A 280 -6.05 -9.92 19.79
C GLU A 280 -4.71 -10.59 20.12
N GLY A 281 -4.06 -11.21 19.14
CA GLY A 281 -2.72 -11.79 19.27
C GLY A 281 -1.60 -10.78 19.05
N LEU A 282 -1.95 -9.53 18.75
CA LEU A 282 -1.02 -8.43 18.43
C LEU A 282 -0.23 -8.70 17.14
N ASP A 283 -0.87 -9.42 16.21
CA ASP A 283 -0.40 -9.57 14.83
C ASP A 283 -1.29 -8.75 13.89
N LEU A 284 -0.71 -8.27 12.79
CA LEU A 284 -1.49 -7.60 11.76
C LEU A 284 -2.39 -8.62 11.06
N THR A 285 -3.67 -8.30 10.93
CA THR A 285 -4.66 -9.23 10.36
C THR A 285 -4.45 -9.39 8.85
N ASP A 286 -4.79 -10.58 8.33
CA ASP A 286 -4.78 -10.84 6.89
C ASP A 286 -5.75 -9.90 6.14
N GLU A 287 -6.88 -9.57 6.76
CA GLU A 287 -7.86 -8.62 6.20
C GLU A 287 -7.24 -7.23 6.01
N TYR A 288 -6.35 -6.82 6.93
CA TYR A 288 -5.63 -5.54 6.83
C TYR A 288 -4.51 -5.62 5.80
N LEU A 289 -3.68 -6.68 5.83
CA LEU A 289 -2.51 -6.81 4.95
C LEU A 289 -2.88 -7.13 3.51
N TYR A 290 -3.92 -7.94 3.28
CA TYR A 290 -4.31 -8.45 1.96
C TYR A 290 -5.76 -8.10 1.63
N PRO A 291 -6.09 -6.80 1.48
CA PRO A 291 -7.46 -6.43 1.11
C PRO A 291 -7.82 -7.01 -0.27
N SER A 292 -9.09 -7.31 -0.46
CA SER A 292 -9.59 -7.94 -1.69
C SER A 292 -9.32 -7.06 -2.91
N LEU A 293 -8.68 -7.66 -3.93
CA LEU A 293 -8.41 -7.00 -5.21
C LEU A 293 -8.57 -8.03 -6.33
N LYS A 294 -9.50 -7.78 -7.24
CA LYS A 294 -9.74 -8.66 -8.39
C LYS A 294 -8.93 -8.18 -9.58
N VAL A 295 -8.05 -9.04 -10.10
CA VAL A 295 -7.22 -8.76 -11.28
C VAL A 295 -7.55 -9.81 -12.35
N PRO A 296 -8.24 -9.42 -13.45
CA PRO A 296 -8.49 -10.33 -14.56
C PRO A 296 -7.19 -10.79 -15.24
N SER A 297 -7.22 -11.95 -15.91
CA SER A 297 -6.04 -12.64 -16.44
C SER A 297 -5.22 -11.84 -17.46
N ASP A 298 -5.86 -10.98 -18.24
CA ASP A 298 -5.18 -10.20 -19.29
C ASP A 298 -4.95 -8.73 -18.89
N CYS A 299 -5.09 -8.43 -17.58
CA CYS A 299 -4.86 -7.11 -17.01
C CYS A 299 -3.59 -7.10 -16.17
N THR A 300 -2.96 -5.95 -16.03
CA THR A 300 -1.79 -5.75 -15.15
C THR A 300 -2.16 -4.81 -14.00
N THR A 301 -1.30 -4.74 -13.02
CA THR A 301 -1.48 -3.90 -11.82
C THR A 301 -0.39 -2.84 -11.76
N GLU A 302 -0.79 -1.61 -11.51
CA GLU A 302 0.10 -0.46 -11.40
C GLU A 302 -0.25 0.38 -10.17
N LEU A 303 0.72 1.07 -9.62
CA LEU A 303 0.49 2.09 -8.59
C LEU A 303 -0.19 3.31 -9.24
N ASN A 304 -1.17 3.90 -8.53
CA ASN A 304 -1.79 5.12 -9.00
C ASN A 304 -1.09 6.37 -8.44
N HIS A 305 -1.56 7.54 -8.81
CA HIS A 305 -1.02 8.83 -8.41
C HIS A 305 -0.95 9.00 -6.88
N HIS A 306 -1.99 8.58 -6.16
CA HIS A 306 -2.05 8.68 -4.69
C HIS A 306 -0.97 7.82 -4.03
N ALA A 307 -0.74 6.62 -4.58
CA ALA A 307 0.30 5.72 -4.09
C ALA A 307 1.71 6.33 -4.32
N TYR A 308 1.96 6.87 -5.51
CA TYR A 308 3.25 7.52 -5.80
C TYR A 308 3.50 8.71 -4.87
N ASN A 309 2.50 9.56 -4.65
CA ASN A 309 2.62 10.70 -3.73
C ASN A 309 2.90 10.25 -2.28
N PHE A 310 2.22 9.18 -1.84
CA PHE A 310 2.47 8.61 -0.53
C PHE A 310 3.90 8.07 -0.41
N LEU A 311 4.33 7.28 -1.38
CA LEU A 311 5.67 6.67 -1.38
C LEU A 311 6.78 7.73 -1.47
N GLN A 312 6.54 8.80 -2.22
CA GLN A 312 7.47 9.93 -2.29
C GLN A 312 7.61 10.62 -0.93
N ARG A 313 6.50 10.84 -0.21
CA ARG A 313 6.54 11.40 1.15
C ARG A 313 7.28 10.48 2.12
N ILE A 314 7.10 9.14 1.99
CA ILE A 314 7.85 8.17 2.81
C ILE A 314 9.36 8.26 2.50
N PHE A 315 9.73 8.39 1.23
CA PHE A 315 11.13 8.58 0.83
C PHE A 315 11.69 9.86 1.46
N GLU A 316 11.01 10.99 1.27
CA GLU A 316 11.42 12.32 1.79
C GLU A 316 11.53 12.35 3.32
N LYS A 317 10.67 11.61 4.01
CA LYS A 317 10.69 11.45 5.46
C LYS A 317 11.97 10.76 5.94
N HIS A 318 12.51 9.82 5.17
CA HIS A 318 13.64 8.98 5.59
C HIS A 318 14.97 9.39 4.93
N ASP A 319 14.96 10.26 3.93
CA ASP A 319 16.14 10.90 3.34
C ASP A 319 16.56 12.05 4.28
N LEU A 320 17.28 11.70 5.33
CA LEU A 320 17.56 12.62 6.46
C LEU A 320 18.56 13.72 6.08
N ASP A 321 19.56 13.38 5.25
CA ASP A 321 20.56 14.35 4.80
C ASP A 321 20.16 15.06 3.50
N ARG A 322 19.03 14.70 2.92
CA ARG A 322 18.42 15.29 1.73
C ARG A 322 19.34 15.25 0.50
N ASP A 323 20.07 14.14 0.37
CA ASP A 323 20.95 13.93 -0.78
C ASP A 323 20.23 13.26 -1.97
N GLY A 324 18.98 12.89 -1.80
CA GLY A 324 18.16 12.19 -2.76
C GLY A 324 18.46 10.71 -2.96
N UNK A 325 19.21 9.81 -2.01
CA UNK A 325 19.52 8.63 -1.97
C UNK A 325 19.00 8.13 -0.86
N LEU A 326 18.74 6.97 -0.74
CA LEU A 326 18.59 6.30 0.57
C LEU A 326 19.82 5.43 0.85
N SER A 327 20.57 5.75 1.82
CA SER A 327 21.67 4.93 2.36
C SER A 327 21.10 3.65 2.97
N LEU A 328 21.97 2.69 3.27
CA LEU A 328 21.57 1.42 3.90
C LEU A 328 20.94 1.66 5.29
N GLU A 329 21.43 2.63 6.02
CA GLU A 329 20.95 3.00 7.36
C GLU A 329 19.54 3.61 7.28
N GLU A 330 19.34 4.54 6.39
CA GLU A 330 18.03 5.18 6.15
C GLU A 330 16.99 4.17 5.65
N LEU A 331 17.41 3.26 4.79
CA LEU A 331 16.56 2.19 4.29
C LEU A 331 16.13 1.23 5.42
N LYS A 332 17.03 0.91 6.36
CA LYS A 332 16.71 0.12 7.56
C LYS A 332 15.71 0.86 8.46
N GLU A 333 15.88 2.17 8.60
CA GLU A 333 14.95 2.99 9.40
C GLU A 333 13.57 3.03 8.75
N LEU A 334 13.51 3.21 7.43
CA LEU A 334 12.28 3.19 6.65
C LEU A 334 11.52 1.87 6.84
N PHE A 335 12.22 0.74 6.80
CA PHE A 335 11.64 -0.58 6.98
C PHE A 335 11.60 -1.04 8.45
N GLY A 336 11.90 -0.15 9.41
CA GLY A 336 11.80 -0.43 10.84
C GLY A 336 10.38 -0.71 11.34
N VAL A 337 9.36 -0.38 10.54
CA VAL A 337 7.95 -0.71 10.82
C VAL A 337 7.55 -2.11 10.31
N PHE A 338 8.46 -2.81 9.61
CA PHE A 338 8.23 -4.16 9.10
C PHE A 338 8.77 -5.20 10.07
N PRO A 339 8.23 -6.42 10.08
CA PRO A 339 8.78 -7.50 10.90
C PRO A 339 10.09 -8.08 10.34
N TYR A 340 10.45 -7.76 9.11
CA TYR A 340 11.66 -8.22 8.41
C TYR A 340 12.06 -7.18 7.38
N MET A 341 13.31 -7.24 6.90
CA MET A 341 13.77 -6.37 5.81
C MET A 341 13.19 -6.87 4.48
N PRO A 342 12.28 -6.12 3.84
CA PRO A 342 11.60 -6.62 2.63
C PRO A 342 12.47 -6.59 1.37
N TRP A 343 13.51 -5.76 1.33
CA TRP A 343 14.41 -5.62 0.18
C TRP A 343 15.78 -6.22 0.48
N GLY A 344 16.17 -7.22 -0.30
CA GLY A 344 17.49 -7.83 -0.23
C GLY A 344 18.54 -7.02 -1.03
N PRO A 345 19.80 -7.45 -1.00
CA PRO A 345 20.88 -6.74 -1.70
C PRO A 345 20.76 -6.80 -3.23
N ASP A 346 19.94 -7.69 -3.77
CA ASP A 346 19.61 -7.79 -5.20
C ASP A 346 18.87 -6.53 -5.70
N VAL A 347 18.15 -5.82 -4.83
CA VAL A 347 17.44 -4.58 -5.20
C VAL A 347 18.42 -3.52 -5.70
N ASN A 348 19.64 -3.47 -5.15
CA ASN A 348 20.69 -2.55 -5.59
C ASN A 348 21.14 -2.83 -7.04
N HIS A 349 20.76 -3.97 -7.59
CA HIS A 349 21.06 -4.39 -8.97
C HIS A 349 19.80 -4.52 -9.83
N THR A 350 18.66 -4.10 -9.26
CA THR A 350 17.34 -4.08 -9.93
C THR A 350 16.94 -2.66 -10.34
N VAL A 351 17.40 -1.66 -9.60
CA VAL A 351 16.99 -0.26 -9.76
C VAL A 351 18.20 0.68 -9.83
N LEU A 352 17.94 1.94 -10.15
CA LEU A 352 18.96 3.00 -10.19
C LEU A 352 19.55 3.24 -8.80
N THR A 353 20.88 3.19 -8.74
CA THR A 353 21.66 3.51 -7.54
C THR A 353 22.80 4.46 -7.90
N ASN A 354 23.30 5.19 -6.92
CA ASN A 354 24.53 5.98 -7.07
C ASN A 354 25.77 5.06 -7.05
N GLU A 355 26.95 5.64 -7.09
CA GLU A 355 28.23 4.89 -7.08
C GLU A 355 28.48 4.11 -5.80
N ARG A 356 27.90 4.56 -4.68
CA ARG A 356 27.97 3.87 -3.37
C ARG A 356 26.98 2.71 -3.26
N GLY A 357 26.08 2.57 -4.22
CA GLY A 357 25.01 1.58 -4.19
C GLY A 357 23.76 2.04 -3.44
N TRP A 358 23.66 3.33 -3.08
CA TRP A 358 22.49 3.91 -2.43
C TRP A 358 21.36 4.11 -3.46
N ILE A 359 20.14 3.83 -3.04
CA ILE A 359 18.97 3.83 -3.94
C ILE A 359 18.50 5.27 -4.17
N THR A 360 18.41 5.70 -5.42
CA THR A 360 17.88 7.01 -5.79
C THR A 360 16.37 7.05 -5.59
N GLN A 361 15.77 8.24 -5.50
CA GLN A 361 14.31 8.39 -5.44
C GLN A 361 13.63 7.70 -6.63
N GLN A 362 14.18 7.88 -7.83
CA GLN A 362 13.68 7.22 -9.04
C GLN A 362 13.77 5.68 -8.92
N GLY A 363 14.90 5.18 -8.40
CA GLY A 363 15.09 3.73 -8.14
C GLY A 363 14.13 3.19 -7.10
N TYR A 364 13.89 3.95 -6.03
CA TYR A 364 12.94 3.61 -4.97
C TYR A 364 11.52 3.44 -5.55
N LEU A 365 11.04 4.43 -6.30
CA LEU A 365 9.70 4.38 -6.92
C LEU A 365 9.61 3.27 -7.97
N ALA A 366 10.70 3.02 -8.70
CA ALA A 366 10.79 1.92 -9.67
C ALA A 366 10.65 0.55 -9.00
N GLN A 367 11.28 0.35 -7.82
CA GLN A 367 11.17 -0.93 -7.08
C GLN A 367 9.72 -1.17 -6.62
N TRP A 368 9.04 -0.13 -6.14
CA TRP A 368 7.63 -0.23 -5.77
C TRP A 368 6.75 -0.56 -6.99
N THR A 369 7.05 0.06 -8.13
CA THR A 369 6.36 -0.19 -9.41
C THR A 369 6.55 -1.66 -9.84
N LEU A 370 7.78 -2.17 -9.74
CA LEU A 370 8.10 -3.58 -10.05
C LEU A 370 7.32 -4.53 -9.15
N THR A 371 7.29 -4.25 -7.84
CA THR A 371 6.55 -5.07 -6.88
C THR A 371 5.05 -5.09 -7.20
N ALA A 372 4.48 -3.93 -7.49
CA ALA A 372 3.05 -3.81 -7.86
C ALA A 372 2.73 -4.59 -9.14
N TYR A 373 3.67 -4.61 -10.10
CA TYR A 373 3.49 -5.30 -11.39
C TYR A 373 3.62 -6.82 -11.25
N LEU A 374 4.66 -7.29 -10.55
CA LEU A 374 4.98 -8.73 -10.45
C LEU A 374 4.17 -9.45 -9.37
N ASP A 375 3.94 -8.81 -8.24
CA ASP A 375 3.28 -9.42 -7.06
C ASP A 375 2.49 -8.33 -6.31
N VAL A 376 1.28 -8.10 -6.78
CA VAL A 376 0.40 -7.06 -6.22
C VAL A 376 0.04 -7.35 -4.75
N HIS A 377 -0.09 -8.63 -4.37
CA HIS A 377 -0.42 -9.01 -2.99
C HIS A 377 0.71 -8.60 -2.03
N ARG A 378 1.95 -8.82 -2.45
CA ARG A 378 3.12 -8.36 -1.69
C ARG A 378 3.20 -6.83 -1.62
N CYS A 379 2.83 -6.14 -2.70
CA CYS A 379 2.75 -4.68 -2.72
C CYS A 379 1.71 -4.17 -1.71
N LEU A 380 0.53 -4.81 -1.65
CA LEU A 380 -0.53 -4.47 -0.69
C LEU A 380 -0.05 -4.69 0.75
N GLU A 381 0.61 -5.81 1.02
CA GLU A 381 1.22 -6.12 2.32
C GLU A 381 2.19 -5.03 2.75
N TYR A 382 3.11 -4.67 1.86
CA TYR A 382 4.13 -3.65 2.14
C TYR A 382 3.50 -2.27 2.42
N LEU A 383 2.52 -1.86 1.63
CA LEU A 383 1.78 -0.61 1.85
C LEU A 383 1.02 -0.64 3.20
N GLY A 384 0.50 -1.80 3.58
CA GLY A 384 -0.15 -2.01 4.88
C GLY A 384 0.82 -1.80 6.04
N HIS A 385 2.02 -2.38 5.96
CA HIS A 385 3.06 -2.19 6.99
C HIS A 385 3.44 -0.72 7.14
N LEU A 386 3.50 0.05 6.04
CA LEU A 386 3.80 1.49 6.05
C LEU A 386 2.63 2.35 6.55
N GLY A 387 1.44 1.77 6.73
CA GLY A 387 0.27 2.51 7.21
C GLY A 387 -0.44 3.31 6.12
N TYR A 388 -0.36 2.91 4.86
CA TYR A 388 -0.96 3.62 3.72
C TYR A 388 -2.42 3.98 3.93
N PRO A 389 -3.33 3.08 4.37
CA PRO A 389 -4.75 3.46 4.49
C PRO A 389 -4.98 4.62 5.45
N LEU A 390 -4.19 4.68 6.51
CA LEU A 390 -4.32 5.72 7.56
C LEU A 390 -3.69 7.03 7.13
N LEU A 391 -2.44 6.98 6.65
CA LEU A 391 -1.67 8.17 6.27
C LEU A 391 -2.21 8.84 4.99
N ALA A 392 -2.76 8.05 4.05
CA ALA A 392 -3.35 8.56 2.81
C ALA A 392 -4.87 8.79 2.91
N ASP A 393 -5.47 8.53 4.08
CA ASP A 393 -6.91 8.64 4.34
C ASP A 393 -7.74 7.85 3.32
N GLN A 394 -7.35 6.59 3.11
CA GLN A 394 -7.96 5.70 2.13
C GLN A 394 -8.63 4.50 2.82
N PRO A 395 -9.64 3.88 2.21
CA PRO A 395 -10.32 2.73 2.84
C PRO A 395 -9.41 1.51 2.99
N SER A 396 -8.49 1.28 2.07
CA SER A 396 -7.51 0.19 2.15
C SER A 396 -6.36 0.41 1.16
N GLN A 397 -5.34 -0.46 1.20
CA GLN A 397 -4.22 -0.43 0.25
C GLN A 397 -4.67 -0.72 -1.19
N ALA A 398 -5.80 -1.42 -1.37
CA ALA A 398 -6.35 -1.69 -2.71
C ALA A 398 -6.62 -0.39 -3.49
N SER A 399 -6.92 0.72 -2.79
CA SER A 399 -7.10 2.04 -3.40
C SER A 399 -5.80 2.62 -3.98
N ALA A 400 -4.64 2.05 -3.65
CA ALA A 400 -3.34 2.45 -4.21
C ALA A 400 -3.08 1.85 -5.60
N ILE A 401 -3.87 0.85 -6.00
CA ILE A 401 -3.61 0.03 -7.18
C ILE A 401 -4.65 0.35 -8.27
N THR A 402 -4.14 0.58 -9.48
CA THR A 402 -4.94 0.62 -10.71
C THR A 402 -4.80 -0.74 -11.39
N VAL A 403 -5.92 -1.43 -11.60
CA VAL A 403 -5.99 -2.61 -12.46
C VAL A 403 -6.18 -2.09 -13.89
N THR A 404 -5.21 -2.34 -14.76
CA THR A 404 -5.21 -1.80 -16.12
C THR A 404 -6.27 -2.48 -16.98
N ARG A 405 -6.62 -1.82 -18.06
CA ARG A 405 -7.53 -2.39 -19.06
C ARG A 405 -6.89 -3.59 -19.75
N ASP A 406 -7.70 -4.54 -20.16
CA ASP A 406 -7.29 -5.75 -20.90
C ASP A 406 -6.40 -5.37 -22.09
N LYS A 407 -5.25 -6.03 -22.23
CA LYS A 407 -4.26 -5.83 -23.31
C LYS A 407 -4.87 -6.00 -24.71
N LYS A 408 -5.83 -6.91 -24.88
CA LYS A 408 -6.50 -7.13 -26.17
C LYS A 408 -7.32 -5.90 -26.59
N LEU A 409 -7.95 -5.24 -25.63
CA LEU A 409 -8.69 -4.00 -25.89
C LEU A 409 -7.73 -2.85 -26.27
N ASP A 410 -6.58 -2.76 -25.60
CA ASP A 410 -5.56 -1.77 -25.93
C ASP A 410 -5.03 -1.97 -27.38
N LEU A 411 -4.77 -3.23 -27.76
CA LEU A 411 -4.34 -3.57 -29.11
C LEU A 411 -5.40 -3.22 -30.15
N THR A 412 -6.68 -3.50 -29.86
CA THR A 412 -7.80 -3.16 -30.75
C THR A 412 -7.97 -1.66 -30.90
N LYS A 413 -7.85 -0.92 -29.81
CA LYS A 413 -8.01 0.56 -29.79
C LYS A 413 -6.74 1.27 -30.26
N LYS A 414 -5.63 0.57 -30.43
CA LYS A 414 -4.28 1.12 -30.76
C LYS A 414 -3.84 2.20 -29.75
N GLN A 415 -4.26 2.07 -28.52
CA GLN A 415 -4.00 3.05 -27.46
C GLN A 415 -3.96 2.36 -26.10
N THR A 416 -2.96 2.66 -25.29
CA THR A 416 -2.86 2.15 -23.93
C THR A 416 -2.76 3.29 -22.91
N GLN A 417 -3.34 3.07 -21.73
CA GLN A 417 -3.21 3.95 -20.58
C GLN A 417 -2.15 3.45 -19.59
N ARG A 418 -1.53 2.32 -19.89
CA ARG A 418 -0.53 1.67 -19.04
C ARG A 418 0.73 2.54 -18.91
N ASN A 419 1.41 2.41 -17.77
CA ASN A 419 2.67 3.10 -17.48
C ASN A 419 3.84 2.15 -17.30
N ALA A 420 3.58 0.83 -17.20
CA ALA A 420 4.61 -0.20 -16.99
C ALA A 420 4.52 -1.26 -18.09
N PHE A 421 5.67 -1.58 -18.70
CA PHE A 421 5.76 -2.49 -19.85
C PHE A 421 6.88 -3.49 -19.63
N LEU A 422 6.59 -4.78 -19.85
CA LEU A 422 7.52 -5.89 -19.61
C LEU A 422 8.27 -6.24 -20.90
N CYS A 423 9.59 -6.23 -20.83
CA CYS A 423 10.51 -6.70 -21.86
C CYS A 423 11.21 -7.98 -21.39
N ASN A 424 10.95 -9.11 -22.01
CA ASN A 424 11.69 -10.33 -21.73
C ASN A 424 12.92 -10.41 -22.65
N VAL A 425 14.08 -10.71 -22.04
CA VAL A 425 15.38 -10.70 -22.71
C VAL A 425 15.86 -12.14 -22.87
N PHE A 426 15.92 -12.57 -24.13
CA PHE A 426 16.31 -13.93 -24.53
C PHE A 426 17.72 -13.89 -25.16
N GLY A 427 18.46 -14.97 -25.00
CA GLY A 427 19.79 -15.12 -25.57
C GLY A 427 20.51 -16.29 -24.92
N VAL A 428 21.46 -16.90 -25.61
CA VAL A 428 22.29 -17.99 -25.07
C VAL A 428 23.10 -17.52 -23.85
N ARG A 429 23.58 -18.44 -23.06
CA ARG A 429 24.53 -18.14 -21.99
C ARG A 429 25.75 -17.43 -22.58
N GLY A 430 26.15 -16.31 -22.01
CA GLY A 430 27.25 -15.51 -22.55
C GLY A 430 26.87 -14.48 -23.62
N ALA A 431 25.61 -14.40 -24.03
CA ALA A 431 25.13 -13.41 -25.00
C ALA A 431 25.15 -11.98 -24.46
N GLY A 432 25.32 -11.80 -23.14
CA GLY A 432 25.40 -10.48 -22.53
C GLY A 432 24.09 -9.98 -21.93
N LYS A 433 23.15 -10.87 -21.61
CA LYS A 433 21.84 -10.51 -21.04
C LYS A 433 21.98 -9.67 -19.75
N SER A 434 22.73 -10.18 -18.77
CA SER A 434 22.94 -9.48 -17.49
C SER A 434 23.62 -8.14 -17.69
N ALA A 435 24.62 -8.08 -18.58
CA ALA A 435 25.31 -6.82 -18.90
C ALA A 435 24.35 -5.81 -19.56
N PHE A 436 23.42 -6.30 -20.36
CA PHE A 436 22.37 -5.48 -21.01
C PHE A 436 21.43 -4.86 -19.95
N LEU A 437 20.98 -5.67 -18.96
CA LEU A 437 20.14 -5.19 -17.87
C LEU A 437 20.88 -4.16 -17.01
N GLN A 438 22.14 -4.41 -16.65
CA GLN A 438 22.92 -3.50 -15.82
C GLN A 438 23.29 -2.20 -16.56
N ALA A 439 23.49 -2.25 -17.87
CA ALA A 439 23.69 -1.05 -18.69
C ALA A 439 22.42 -0.17 -18.72
N PHE A 440 21.24 -0.80 -18.67
CA PHE A 440 19.95 -0.08 -18.54
C PHE A 440 19.89 0.75 -17.24
N LEU A 441 20.56 0.27 -16.20
CA LEU A 441 20.67 0.97 -14.90
C LEU A 441 21.91 1.89 -14.84
N GLY A 442 22.54 2.18 -15.98
CA GLY A 442 23.68 3.09 -16.06
C GLY A 442 25.00 2.53 -15.50
N LYS A 443 25.08 1.20 -15.31
CA LYS A 443 26.32 0.59 -14.78
C LYS A 443 27.23 0.18 -15.91
N ASN A 444 28.45 0.74 -15.95
CA ASN A 444 29.50 0.35 -16.88
C ASN A 444 30.07 -1.05 -16.51
N LEU A 445 30.86 -1.62 -17.41
CA LEU A 445 31.44 -2.96 -17.23
C LEU A 445 32.26 -3.11 -15.92
N SER A 446 32.97 -2.04 -15.52
CA SER A 446 33.77 -2.06 -14.27
C SER A 446 32.89 -2.20 -13.03
N ARG A 447 31.78 -1.49 -12.99
CA ARG A 447 30.78 -1.61 -11.89
C ARG A 447 30.10 -2.99 -11.91
N GLN A 448 29.78 -3.51 -13.12
CA GLN A 448 29.13 -4.81 -13.28
C GLN A 448 29.98 -5.96 -12.74
N LYS A 449 31.30 -5.94 -12.96
CA LYS A 449 32.25 -6.97 -12.50
C LYS A 449 32.34 -7.05 -10.95
N ARG A 450 31.88 -6.03 -10.23
CA ARG A 450 31.88 -6.01 -8.75
C ARG A 450 30.63 -6.66 -8.16
N ILE A 451 29.64 -7.00 -8.99
CA ILE A 451 28.37 -7.59 -8.51
C ILE A 451 28.62 -9.06 -8.13
N ARG A 452 28.32 -9.41 -6.90
CA ARG A 452 28.41 -10.80 -6.42
C ARG A 452 27.27 -11.63 -7.04
N GLU A 453 27.55 -12.88 -7.40
CA GLU A 453 26.54 -13.78 -7.98
C GLU A 453 25.29 -13.93 -7.10
N GLU A 454 25.49 -13.99 -5.80
CA GLU A 454 24.41 -14.10 -4.79
C GLU A 454 23.50 -12.85 -4.72
N HIS A 455 23.99 -11.71 -5.21
CA HIS A 455 23.23 -10.44 -5.24
C HIS A 455 22.66 -10.13 -6.63
N ARG A 456 22.85 -11.03 -7.58
CA ARG A 456 22.41 -10.86 -8.97
C ARG A 456 20.87 -10.80 -9.04
N SER A 457 20.35 -9.85 -9.77
CA SER A 457 18.92 -9.75 -10.06
C SER A 457 18.63 -10.18 -11.49
N LEU A 458 17.53 -10.89 -11.67
CA LEU A 458 17.02 -11.26 -13.00
C LEU A 458 16.16 -10.13 -13.60
N TYR A 459 15.91 -9.06 -12.85
CA TYR A 459 15.08 -7.93 -13.25
C TYR A 459 15.89 -6.63 -13.22
N ALA A 460 15.54 -5.72 -14.11
CA ALA A 460 15.96 -4.33 -14.06
C ALA A 460 14.76 -3.45 -14.43
N ILE A 461 14.54 -2.37 -13.69
CA ILE A 461 13.44 -1.46 -13.96
C ILE A 461 13.93 -0.02 -13.88
N ASN A 462 13.50 0.80 -14.82
CA ASN A 462 13.79 2.24 -14.84
C ASN A 462 12.67 2.99 -15.57
N ALA A 463 12.52 4.24 -15.24
CA ALA A 463 11.60 5.15 -15.95
C ALA A 463 12.33 5.79 -17.16
N LEU A 464 11.65 5.83 -18.28
CA LEU A 464 12.11 6.50 -19.49
C LEU A 464 11.04 7.48 -19.95
N SER A 465 11.44 8.67 -20.37
CA SER A 465 10.50 9.69 -20.85
C SER A 465 10.23 9.52 -22.34
N ILE A 466 8.95 9.33 -22.69
CA ILE A 466 8.48 9.25 -24.08
C ILE A 466 7.42 10.35 -24.28
N TYR A 467 7.69 11.27 -25.19
CA TYR A 467 6.81 12.42 -25.49
C TYR A 467 6.39 13.21 -24.22
N GLY A 468 7.34 13.37 -23.28
CA GLY A 468 7.11 14.14 -22.05
C GLY A 468 6.37 13.38 -20.95
N HIS A 469 6.09 12.10 -21.15
CA HIS A 469 5.47 11.22 -20.14
C HIS A 469 6.45 10.14 -19.72
N ASP A 470 6.64 9.99 -18.43
CA ASP A 470 7.50 8.93 -17.87
C ASP A 470 6.75 7.61 -17.85
N LYS A 471 7.38 6.60 -18.44
CA LYS A 471 6.88 5.22 -18.49
C LYS A 471 7.97 4.31 -17.97
N TYR A 472 7.57 3.22 -17.32
CA TYR A 472 8.50 2.22 -16.76
C TYR A 472 8.71 1.09 -17.77
N LEU A 473 9.99 0.79 -18.03
CA LEU A 473 10.39 -0.43 -18.75
C LEU A 473 10.90 -1.43 -17.71
N LEU A 474 10.26 -2.59 -17.64
CA LEU A 474 10.66 -3.72 -16.80
C LEU A 474 11.39 -4.70 -17.69
N MET A 475 12.63 -5.00 -17.41
CA MET A 475 13.43 -5.97 -18.15
C MET A 475 13.61 -7.22 -17.31
N HIS A 476 13.34 -8.37 -17.90
CA HIS A 476 13.45 -9.67 -17.26
C HIS A 476 14.42 -10.56 -18.05
N GLU A 477 15.50 -10.98 -17.42
CA GLU A 477 16.48 -11.90 -18.00
C GLU A 477 15.91 -13.33 -17.93
N ILE A 478 15.67 -13.92 -19.10
CA ILE A 478 15.11 -15.28 -19.19
C ILE A 478 16.25 -16.29 -19.12
N ASP A 479 16.06 -17.31 -18.26
CA ASP A 479 17.01 -18.41 -18.11
C ASP A 479 16.98 -19.32 -19.35
N THR A 480 18.15 -19.65 -19.86
CA THR A 480 18.32 -20.46 -21.05
C THR A 480 18.74 -21.90 -20.75
N ASP A 481 18.95 -22.25 -19.49
CA ASP A 481 19.42 -23.58 -19.10
C ASP A 481 18.31 -24.65 -19.20
N SER A 482 17.03 -24.24 -19.27
CA SER A 482 15.92 -25.17 -19.52
C SER A 482 15.65 -25.31 -21.00
N GLU A 483 15.44 -26.53 -21.45
CA GLU A 483 15.11 -26.84 -22.87
C GLU A 483 13.76 -26.24 -23.30
N PHE A 484 12.87 -26.00 -22.35
CA PHE A 484 11.51 -25.51 -22.58
C PHE A 484 11.26 -24.23 -21.81
N LEU A 485 10.85 -23.20 -22.52
CA LEU A 485 10.39 -21.96 -21.88
C LEU A 485 9.03 -22.16 -21.19
N ALA A 486 8.87 -21.65 -20.00
CA ALA A 486 7.56 -21.63 -19.33
C ALA A 486 6.61 -20.70 -20.11
N SER A 487 5.31 -20.99 -20.07
CA SER A 487 4.31 -20.16 -20.73
C SER A 487 4.31 -18.71 -20.21
N GLY A 488 4.76 -18.51 -18.96
CA GLY A 488 4.95 -17.18 -18.38
C GLY A 488 6.10 -16.40 -19.01
N ASP A 489 7.18 -17.10 -19.41
CA ASP A 489 8.38 -16.46 -19.99
C ASP A 489 8.11 -15.86 -21.37
N VAL A 490 7.12 -16.38 -22.08
CA VAL A 490 6.73 -15.91 -23.41
C VAL A 490 5.80 -14.68 -23.33
N ARG A 491 5.10 -14.51 -22.20
CA ARG A 491 4.17 -13.39 -22.00
C ARG A 491 4.92 -12.11 -21.65
N CYS A 492 4.99 -11.19 -22.61
CA CYS A 492 5.65 -9.89 -22.43
C CYS A 492 5.01 -8.85 -23.36
N ASP A 493 5.39 -7.62 -23.20
CA ASP A 493 4.95 -6.52 -24.07
C ASP A 493 5.90 -6.34 -25.27
N VAL A 494 7.17 -6.72 -25.09
CA VAL A 494 8.17 -6.74 -26.15
C VAL A 494 9.18 -7.86 -25.83
N ALA A 495 9.61 -8.62 -26.84
CA ALA A 495 10.67 -9.61 -26.72
C ALA A 495 11.97 -9.04 -27.27
N CYS A 496 13.03 -9.10 -26.47
CA CYS A 496 14.37 -8.67 -26.86
C CYS A 496 15.24 -9.90 -27.09
N LEU A 497 15.72 -10.09 -28.33
CA LEU A 497 16.50 -11.28 -28.75
C LEU A 497 17.96 -10.85 -28.88
N LEU A 498 18.81 -11.25 -27.91
CA LEU A 498 20.23 -10.87 -27.85
C LEU A 498 21.11 -11.97 -28.45
N TYR A 499 21.98 -11.62 -29.39
CA TYR A 499 23.05 -12.51 -29.84
C TYR A 499 24.41 -11.79 -29.74
N ASN A 500 25.47 -12.57 -29.48
CA ASN A 500 26.84 -12.09 -29.36
C ASN A 500 27.46 -12.10 -30.79
N VAL A 501 27.95 -10.97 -31.26
CA VAL A 501 28.55 -10.84 -32.60
C VAL A 501 29.82 -11.70 -32.78
N ASP A 502 30.53 -11.99 -31.70
CA ASP A 502 31.78 -12.76 -31.65
C ASP A 502 31.57 -14.28 -31.50
N ASP A 503 30.31 -14.73 -31.33
CA ASP A 503 29.98 -16.16 -31.19
C ASP A 503 29.12 -16.61 -32.40
N PRO A 504 29.69 -17.47 -33.29
CA PRO A 504 28.99 -17.88 -34.52
C PRO A 504 27.70 -18.67 -34.28
N HIS A 505 27.49 -19.26 -33.10
CA HIS A 505 26.30 -20.06 -32.77
C HIS A 505 25.21 -19.26 -32.02
N SER A 506 25.51 -18.06 -31.61
CA SER A 506 24.67 -17.25 -30.75
C SER A 506 23.31 -16.88 -31.38
N PHE A 507 23.28 -16.55 -32.65
CA PHE A 507 22.07 -16.12 -33.37
C PHE A 507 21.06 -17.25 -33.59
N GLU A 508 21.54 -18.52 -33.74
CA GLU A 508 20.67 -19.69 -33.96
C GLU A 508 19.60 -19.82 -32.85
N TYR A 509 20.00 -19.57 -31.60
CA TYR A 509 19.06 -19.57 -30.47
C TYR A 509 17.97 -18.53 -30.66
N CYS A 510 18.34 -17.29 -31.01
CA CYS A 510 17.38 -16.20 -31.23
C CYS A 510 16.39 -16.52 -32.34
N ALA A 511 16.88 -17.09 -33.46
CA ALA A 511 16.07 -17.51 -34.60
C ALA A 511 15.09 -18.61 -34.21
N ARG A 512 15.55 -19.59 -33.40
CA ARG A 512 14.72 -20.70 -32.89
C ARG A 512 13.61 -20.19 -31.98
N ILE A 513 13.93 -19.33 -30.97
CA ILE A 513 12.97 -18.79 -30.04
C ILE A 513 11.91 -17.96 -30.79
N PHE A 514 12.34 -17.14 -31.74
CA PHE A 514 11.41 -16.35 -32.57
C PHE A 514 10.43 -17.25 -33.31
N LYS A 515 10.94 -18.27 -34.01
CA LYS A 515 10.10 -19.19 -34.82
C LYS A 515 9.13 -20.00 -33.94
N GLN A 516 9.57 -20.44 -32.77
CA GLN A 516 8.76 -21.28 -31.88
C GLN A 516 7.66 -20.50 -31.15
N HIS A 517 7.92 -19.25 -30.76
CA HIS A 517 7.06 -18.56 -29.81
C HIS A 517 6.50 -17.22 -30.32
N PHE A 518 7.19 -16.54 -31.23
CA PHE A 518 6.84 -15.17 -31.61
C PHE A 518 6.42 -15.00 -33.06
N LEU A 519 6.66 -15.98 -33.94
CA LEU A 519 6.37 -15.91 -35.38
C LEU A 519 4.88 -15.57 -35.64
N ASP A 520 3.98 -16.27 -34.93
CA ASP A 520 2.53 -16.08 -35.06
C ASP A 520 1.90 -15.30 -33.92
N SER A 521 2.73 -14.71 -33.06
CA SER A 521 2.25 -13.92 -31.93
C SER A 521 2.15 -12.42 -32.29
N ARG A 522 1.39 -11.69 -31.47
CA ARG A 522 1.29 -10.23 -31.63
C ARG A 522 2.35 -9.48 -30.82
N VAL A 523 3.24 -10.21 -30.14
CA VAL A 523 4.31 -9.59 -29.32
C VAL A 523 5.40 -9.09 -30.28
N PRO A 524 5.71 -7.80 -30.27
CA PRO A 524 6.80 -7.29 -31.11
C PRO A 524 8.14 -7.78 -30.61
N CYS A 525 9.08 -7.98 -31.56
CA CYS A 525 10.42 -8.50 -31.27
C CYS A 525 11.48 -7.51 -31.77
N VAL A 526 12.52 -7.30 -30.98
CA VAL A 526 13.70 -6.50 -31.35
C VAL A 526 14.94 -7.38 -31.20
N VAL A 527 15.76 -7.46 -32.27
CA VAL A 527 17.02 -8.21 -32.27
C VAL A 527 18.14 -7.23 -31.90
N VAL A 528 19.00 -7.62 -30.95
CA VAL A 528 20.12 -6.81 -30.48
C VAL A 528 21.42 -7.60 -30.68
N ALA A 529 22.38 -6.95 -31.36
CA ALA A 529 23.73 -7.46 -31.57
C ALA A 529 24.65 -6.95 -30.46
N THR A 530 24.96 -7.81 -29.51
CA THR A 530 25.80 -7.44 -28.34
C THR A 530 27.29 -7.58 -28.69
N LYS A 531 28.12 -6.92 -27.87
CA LYS A 531 29.58 -6.90 -28.01
C LYS A 531 29.99 -6.36 -29.40
N SER A 532 29.29 -5.34 -29.88
CA SER A 532 29.49 -4.76 -31.22
C SER A 532 30.85 -4.07 -31.38
N ASP A 533 31.58 -3.89 -30.29
CA ASP A 533 32.96 -3.41 -30.24
C ASP A 533 33.95 -4.48 -30.72
N LEU A 534 33.56 -5.77 -30.70
CA LEU A 534 34.39 -6.89 -31.19
C LEU A 534 34.15 -7.11 -32.67
N GLY A 535 35.07 -7.80 -33.33
CA GLY A 535 34.92 -8.15 -34.74
C GLY A 535 33.74 -9.09 -34.95
N ALA A 536 32.82 -8.73 -35.81
CA ALA A 536 31.63 -9.56 -36.09
C ALA A 536 32.01 -10.82 -36.87
N VAL A 537 31.68 -11.99 -36.32
CA VAL A 537 31.89 -13.30 -36.93
C VAL A 537 30.62 -13.72 -37.66
N LYS A 538 30.78 -14.40 -38.80
CA LYS A 538 29.64 -14.92 -39.58
C LYS A 538 28.84 -15.91 -38.72
N GLN A 539 27.56 -15.63 -38.52
CA GLN A 539 26.67 -16.47 -37.75
C GLN A 539 26.31 -17.73 -38.53
N LEU A 540 26.38 -18.89 -37.88
CA LEU A 540 26.10 -20.21 -38.44
C LEU A 540 24.59 -20.50 -38.47
N HIS A 541 23.87 -19.67 -39.22
CA HIS A 541 22.43 -19.81 -39.48
C HIS A 541 22.23 -19.66 -41.00
N GLY A 542 21.23 -20.29 -41.55
CA GLY A 542 20.98 -20.28 -43.01
C GLY A 542 20.77 -18.87 -43.61
N LEU A 543 20.37 -17.91 -42.75
CA LEU A 543 20.24 -16.49 -43.10
C LEU A 543 21.11 -15.67 -42.14
N SER A 544 21.71 -14.61 -42.63
CA SER A 544 22.37 -13.66 -41.74
C SER A 544 21.32 -12.99 -40.83
N PRO A 545 21.70 -12.43 -39.64
CA PRO A 545 20.74 -11.74 -38.77
C PRO A 545 19.94 -10.67 -39.47
N ALA A 546 20.58 -9.90 -40.35
CA ALA A 546 19.92 -8.82 -41.10
C ALA A 546 18.91 -9.36 -42.12
N GLU A 547 19.28 -10.43 -42.84
CA GLU A 547 18.38 -11.11 -43.81
C GLU A 547 17.20 -11.79 -43.10
N PHE A 548 17.45 -12.37 -41.94
CA PHE A 548 16.42 -12.98 -41.10
C PHE A 548 15.39 -11.90 -40.65
N CYS A 549 15.89 -10.76 -40.19
CA CYS A 549 15.03 -9.65 -39.76
C CYS A 549 14.17 -9.14 -40.94
N ARG A 550 14.78 -8.96 -42.13
CA ARG A 550 14.03 -8.52 -43.33
C ARG A 550 12.97 -9.55 -43.73
N LYS A 551 13.30 -10.83 -43.73
CA LYS A 551 12.39 -11.94 -44.09
C LYS A 551 11.17 -11.98 -43.17
N HIS A 552 11.39 -11.77 -41.87
CA HIS A 552 10.33 -11.87 -40.86
C HIS A 552 9.75 -10.50 -40.46
N ARG A 553 10.07 -9.44 -41.19
CA ARG A 553 9.58 -8.06 -40.98
C ARG A 553 9.89 -7.55 -39.57
N LEU A 554 11.11 -7.84 -39.10
CA LEU A 554 11.63 -7.32 -37.83
C LEU A 554 12.53 -6.09 -38.10
N PRO A 555 12.68 -5.19 -37.12
CA PRO A 555 13.70 -4.14 -37.21
C PRO A 555 15.09 -4.79 -37.37
N LEU A 556 15.97 -4.15 -38.15
CA LEU A 556 17.35 -4.63 -38.30
C LEU A 556 18.04 -4.73 -36.94
N PRO A 557 18.97 -5.67 -36.77
CA PRO A 557 19.64 -5.86 -35.49
C PRO A 557 20.29 -4.53 -34.99
N ALA A 558 19.97 -4.18 -33.77
CA ALA A 558 20.50 -2.96 -33.15
C ALA A 558 21.85 -3.28 -32.48
N PRO A 559 22.93 -2.57 -32.85
CA PRO A 559 24.21 -2.80 -32.21
C PRO A 559 24.20 -2.31 -30.75
N PHE A 560 24.86 -3.05 -29.87
CA PHE A 560 24.93 -2.72 -28.46
C PHE A 560 26.29 -3.10 -27.87
N THR A 561 26.88 -2.16 -27.11
CA THR A 561 28.08 -2.37 -26.32
C THR A 561 27.89 -1.66 -24.96
N PRO A 562 28.10 -2.34 -23.82
CA PRO A 562 28.09 -1.63 -22.54
C PRO A 562 29.20 -0.57 -22.51
N GLY A 563 28.94 0.56 -21.94
CA GLY A 563 29.91 1.65 -21.86
C GLY A 563 31.18 1.26 -21.13
N VAL A 564 32.32 1.73 -21.66
CA VAL A 564 33.64 1.64 -21.01
C VAL A 564 34.02 3.06 -20.65
N GLY A 565 34.05 3.39 -19.34
CA GLY A 565 34.32 4.74 -18.85
C GLY A 565 33.04 5.58 -18.71
N ASP A 566 33.22 6.91 -18.57
CA ASP A 566 32.15 7.85 -18.20
C ASP A 566 31.28 8.35 -19.37
N ALA A 567 31.35 7.73 -20.53
CA ALA A 567 30.56 8.15 -21.69
C ALA A 567 29.10 7.67 -21.55
N GLU A 568 28.21 8.59 -21.25
CA GLU A 568 26.80 8.37 -20.88
C GLU A 568 25.83 8.03 -22.04
N THR A 569 26.24 8.03 -23.31
CA THR A 569 25.25 8.33 -24.33
C THR A 569 24.84 7.28 -25.38
N PRO A 570 25.58 6.22 -25.75
CA PRO A 570 25.11 5.38 -26.86
C PRO A 570 24.04 4.35 -26.50
N CYS A 571 23.87 4.02 -25.22
CA CYS A 571 23.03 2.86 -24.81
C CYS A 571 21.55 3.21 -24.61
N ARG A 572 21.22 4.48 -24.34
CA ARG A 572 19.84 4.88 -24.00
C ARG A 572 18.84 4.66 -25.14
N ASP A 573 19.27 4.82 -26.37
CA ASP A 573 18.41 4.74 -27.56
C ASP A 573 17.78 3.37 -27.75
N ILE A 574 18.50 2.28 -27.43
CA ILE A 574 17.97 0.92 -27.55
C ILE A 574 16.82 0.68 -26.55
N PHE A 575 16.96 1.18 -25.35
CA PHE A 575 15.93 1.01 -24.32
C PHE A 575 14.68 1.87 -24.62
N LEU A 576 14.86 3.06 -25.15
CA LEU A 576 13.76 3.89 -25.67
C LEU A 576 13.06 3.19 -26.83
N LYS A 577 13.81 2.56 -27.74
CA LYS A 577 13.26 1.78 -28.84
C LYS A 577 12.41 0.62 -28.33
N LEU A 578 12.92 -0.16 -27.36
CA LEU A 578 12.19 -1.27 -26.75
C LEU A 578 10.87 -0.78 -26.12
N LEU A 579 10.92 0.29 -25.35
CA LEU A 579 9.75 0.86 -24.72
C LEU A 579 8.75 1.42 -25.73
N THR A 580 9.22 2.12 -26.76
CA THR A 580 8.37 2.66 -27.83
C THR A 580 7.62 1.53 -28.55
N VAL A 581 8.32 0.45 -28.87
CA VAL A 581 7.76 -0.72 -29.55
C VAL A 581 6.74 -1.44 -28.63
N ALA A 582 7.00 -1.49 -27.33
CA ALA A 582 6.06 -2.06 -26.36
C ALA A 582 4.76 -1.23 -26.25
N ILE A 583 4.87 0.10 -26.26
CA ILE A 583 3.72 1.01 -26.19
C ILE A 583 2.92 0.99 -27.52
N TYR A 584 3.63 0.99 -28.66
CA TYR A 584 3.03 1.10 -29.99
C TYR A 584 3.40 -0.11 -30.86
N PRO A 585 2.91 -1.33 -30.53
CA PRO A 585 3.27 -2.53 -31.29
C PRO A 585 2.83 -2.48 -32.76
N HIS A 586 1.83 -1.66 -33.08
CA HIS A 586 1.33 -1.50 -34.46
C HIS A 586 2.30 -0.70 -35.36
N SER A 587 3.11 0.17 -34.77
CA SER A 587 4.04 1.01 -35.54
C SER A 587 5.15 0.19 -36.20
N GLN A 588 5.44 -1.00 -35.70
CA GLN A 588 6.39 -1.93 -36.32
C GLN A 588 5.90 -2.44 -37.70
N LEU A 589 4.58 -2.66 -37.82
CA LEU A 589 3.99 -3.13 -39.06
C LEU A 589 3.94 -2.05 -40.15
N ASP A 590 3.78 -0.78 -39.75
CA ASP A 590 3.65 0.36 -40.69
C ASP A 590 5.01 0.92 -41.11
N CYS A 591 6.06 0.80 -40.28
CA CYS A 591 7.43 1.26 -40.60
C CYS A 591 8.21 0.38 -41.58
N LEU A 592 7.63 -0.74 -42.01
CA LEU A 592 8.27 -1.69 -42.92
C LEU A 592 8.02 -1.33 -44.39
N CYS A 593 7.16 -0.41 -44.70
CA CYS A 593 7.15 0.22 -45.99
C CYS A 593 8.45 1.02 -46.14
N ASN A 594 9.26 0.64 -47.07
CA ASN A 594 10.51 1.31 -47.48
C ASN A 594 10.16 2.70 -48.06
N CYS A 595 9.50 3.56 -47.29
CA CYS A 595 9.16 4.86 -47.78
C CYS A 595 9.79 5.94 -46.92
N ASN A 596 10.67 6.70 -47.56
CA ASN A 596 11.18 7.98 -47.08
C ASN A 596 10.05 9.01 -46.80
N LYS A 597 8.82 8.55 -46.70
CA LYS A 597 7.61 9.40 -46.63
C LYS A 597 6.81 9.26 -45.35
N CYS A 598 7.24 8.40 -44.40
CA CYS A 598 6.56 8.28 -43.12
C CYS A 598 6.90 9.47 -42.23
N THR A 599 5.90 10.24 -41.84
CA THR A 599 6.06 11.47 -41.03
C THR A 599 6.77 11.20 -39.68
N LEU A 600 6.57 9.99 -39.11
CA LEU A 600 7.22 9.58 -37.86
C LEU A 600 8.72 9.30 -38.02
N CYS A 601 9.12 8.63 -39.10
CA CYS A 601 10.53 8.37 -39.39
C CYS A 601 11.28 9.65 -39.75
N VAL A 602 10.64 10.57 -40.45
CA VAL A 602 11.20 11.86 -40.78
C VAL A 602 11.39 12.71 -39.52
N CYS A 603 10.42 12.68 -38.58
CA CYS A 603 10.54 13.37 -37.31
C CYS A 603 11.64 12.79 -36.42
N GLN A 604 11.83 11.47 -36.39
CA GLN A 604 12.91 10.85 -35.61
C GLN A 604 14.31 11.16 -36.19
N ASN A 605 14.45 11.14 -37.50
CA ASN A 605 15.73 11.48 -38.17
C ASN A 605 16.06 12.98 -38.08
N LEU A 606 15.02 13.83 -38.07
CA LEU A 606 15.19 15.29 -37.92
C LEU A 606 15.54 15.71 -36.49
N LEU A 607 15.10 14.94 -35.49
CA LEU A 607 15.38 15.23 -34.07
C LEU A 607 16.76 14.76 -33.60
N GLY A 608 17.44 13.94 -34.40
CA GLY A 608 18.74 13.33 -34.04
C GLY A 608 19.99 14.08 -34.45
N SER A 609 19.90 15.15 -35.23
CA SER A 609 21.10 15.88 -35.69
C SER A 609 21.27 17.23 -35.00
N ALA A 610 22.47 17.48 -34.54
CA ALA A 610 22.86 18.72 -33.83
C ALA A 610 22.74 20.01 -34.65
N LEU A 611 22.59 19.90 -35.97
CA LEU A 611 22.39 21.03 -36.88
C LEU A 611 21.01 21.68 -36.77
N LEU A 612 20.07 21.01 -36.10
CA LEU A 612 18.65 21.45 -36.03
C LEU A 612 18.29 22.24 -34.78
N ARG A 613 19.22 22.45 -33.82
CA ARG A 613 18.92 23.26 -32.63
C ARG A 613 18.68 24.75 -32.99
N GLY A 614 19.37 25.25 -34.02
CA GLY A 614 19.18 26.60 -34.51
C GLY A 614 17.93 26.78 -35.39
N LEU A 615 17.54 25.75 -36.14
CA LEU A 615 16.33 25.72 -36.94
C LEU A 615 15.06 25.56 -36.11
N ARG A 616 15.19 24.83 -34.97
CA ARG A 616 14.07 24.58 -34.06
C ARG A 616 13.54 25.87 -33.43
N SER A 617 14.42 26.80 -33.03
CA SER A 617 13.99 28.07 -32.44
C SER A 617 13.35 29.00 -33.49
N ARG A 618 13.86 28.98 -34.72
CA ARG A 618 13.30 29.79 -35.82
C ARG A 618 11.99 29.24 -36.37
N LEU A 619 11.87 27.91 -36.48
CA LEU A 619 10.63 27.23 -36.92
C LEU A 619 9.51 27.37 -35.88
N LEU A 620 9.86 27.24 -34.60
CA LEU A 620 8.88 27.43 -33.50
C LEU A 620 8.41 28.89 -33.41
N ALA A 621 9.31 29.85 -33.65
CA ALA A 621 8.96 31.29 -33.68
C ALA A 621 8.05 31.60 -34.88
N SER A 622 8.35 31.05 -36.07
CA SER A 622 7.55 31.24 -37.28
C SER A 622 6.18 30.55 -37.20
N LEU A 623 6.14 29.34 -36.62
CA LEU A 623 4.88 28.60 -36.40
C LEU A 623 4.02 29.32 -35.35
N ARG A 624 4.66 29.88 -34.32
CA ARG A 624 3.97 30.62 -33.25
C ARG A 624 3.34 31.91 -33.79
N SER A 625 4.05 32.60 -34.65
CA SER A 625 3.53 33.83 -35.30
C SER A 625 2.33 33.53 -36.22
N ARG A 626 2.43 32.49 -37.06
CA ARG A 626 1.35 32.12 -37.99
C ARG A 626 0.14 31.47 -37.29
N LEU A 627 0.39 30.74 -36.20
CA LEU A 627 -0.70 30.23 -35.39
C LEU A 627 -1.46 31.36 -34.70
N TRP A 628 -0.71 32.40 -34.28
CA TRP A 628 -1.27 33.62 -33.71
C TRP A 628 -2.19 34.33 -34.71
N ASP A 629 -1.71 34.53 -35.94
CA ASP A 629 -2.47 35.18 -37.00
C ASP A 629 -3.75 34.42 -37.37
N CYS A 630 -3.69 33.07 -37.44
CA CYS A 630 -4.86 32.23 -37.70
C CYS A 630 -5.86 32.20 -36.53
N LEU A 631 -5.38 32.26 -35.30
CA LEU A 631 -6.25 32.28 -34.10
C LEU A 631 -6.97 33.63 -33.97
N GLU A 632 -6.30 34.70 -34.40
CA GLU A 632 -6.89 36.06 -34.44
C GLU A 632 -7.99 36.16 -35.49
N GLU A 633 -7.81 35.55 -36.66
CA GLU A 633 -8.84 35.44 -37.71
C GLU A 633 -10.05 34.60 -37.28
N LEU A 634 -9.83 33.62 -36.40
CA LEU A 634 -10.91 32.76 -35.87
C LEU A 634 -11.58 33.36 -34.61
N GLY A 635 -11.17 34.55 -34.18
CA GLY A 635 -11.75 35.23 -33.03
C GLY A 635 -11.43 34.60 -31.69
N VAL A 636 -10.32 33.87 -31.62
CA VAL A 636 -9.88 33.17 -30.39
C VAL A 636 -8.81 34.01 -29.71
N ILE A 637 -9.05 34.44 -28.48
CA ILE A 637 -8.07 35.23 -27.69
C ILE A 637 -7.15 34.29 -26.94
N VAL A 638 -5.87 34.29 -27.30
CA VAL A 638 -4.83 33.51 -26.61
C VAL A 638 -4.07 34.41 -25.64
N LEU A 639 -4.09 34.05 -24.35
CA LEU A 639 -3.37 34.80 -23.33
C LEU A 639 -1.98 34.22 -23.13
N SER A 640 -0.93 35.01 -23.39
CA SER A 640 0.45 34.61 -23.10
C SER A 640 0.86 35.08 -21.70
N SER A 641 1.55 34.24 -20.96
CA SER A 641 2.14 34.58 -19.67
C SER A 641 3.40 35.45 -19.87
N GLY A 642 3.18 36.75 -19.90
CA GLY A 642 4.28 37.70 -19.94
C GLY A 642 3.79 39.04 -19.39
N GLU A 643 4.51 39.56 -18.43
CA GLU A 643 4.16 40.75 -17.68
C GLU A 643 3.70 41.95 -18.53
N ARG A 644 2.52 42.50 -18.22
CA ARG A 644 2.28 43.97 -18.13
C ARG A 644 0.91 44.27 -17.53
N ARG A 645 0.87 45.31 -16.70
CA ARG A 645 -0.27 45.78 -15.92
C ARG A 645 -1.36 46.42 -16.78
N GLY A 646 -2.60 45.96 -16.64
CA GLY A 646 -3.81 46.60 -17.17
C GLY A 646 -5.01 46.11 -16.34
N PRO A 647 -6.16 46.80 -16.36
CA PRO A 647 -7.25 46.52 -15.43
C PRO A 647 -7.89 45.12 -15.67
N PRO A 648 -8.45 44.48 -14.62
CA PRO A 648 -8.82 43.07 -14.68
C PRO A 648 -10.11 42.86 -15.45
N HIS A 649 -10.02 42.22 -16.59
CA HIS A 649 -11.14 41.50 -17.18
C HIS A 649 -11.02 40.02 -16.77
N GLN A 650 -12.13 39.47 -16.31
CA GLN A 650 -12.22 38.09 -15.74
C GLN A 650 -11.64 37.04 -16.71
N VAL A 651 -10.61 36.38 -16.23
CA VAL A 651 -9.99 35.24 -16.91
C VAL A 651 -10.67 33.95 -16.44
N HIS A 652 -11.33 33.27 -17.35
CA HIS A 652 -11.83 31.93 -17.07
C HIS A 652 -10.91 30.89 -17.68
N ALA A 653 -10.26 30.12 -16.85
CA ALA A 653 -9.50 28.95 -17.28
C ALA A 653 -10.43 27.78 -17.54
N VAL A 654 -10.42 27.24 -18.73
CA VAL A 654 -11.14 26.01 -19.06
C VAL A 654 -10.15 24.86 -18.91
N ALA A 655 -10.37 24.03 -17.89
CA ALA A 655 -9.63 22.81 -17.70
C ALA A 655 -10.10 21.76 -18.70
N LEU A 656 -9.26 21.37 -19.60
CA LEU A 656 -9.47 20.19 -20.43
C LEU A 656 -8.78 19.02 -19.73
N GLY A 657 -9.56 18.13 -19.15
CA GLY A 657 -9.18 16.83 -18.59
C GLY A 657 -7.85 16.73 -17.84
N GLU A 658 -7.84 15.97 -16.80
CA GLU A 658 -6.73 15.82 -15.83
C GLU A 658 -5.33 15.75 -16.48
N GLY A 659 -4.51 16.75 -16.22
CA GLY A 659 -3.07 16.63 -16.37
C GLY A 659 -2.28 17.58 -17.24
N SER A 660 -2.86 18.60 -17.88
CA SER A 660 -2.03 19.60 -18.55
C SER A 660 -2.78 20.90 -18.81
N ALA A 661 -2.32 21.96 -18.20
CA ALA A 661 -2.77 23.32 -18.47
C ALA A 661 -2.01 23.88 -19.68
N PHE A 662 -2.57 23.70 -20.88
CA PHE A 662 -1.93 24.17 -22.11
C PHE A 662 -2.80 25.09 -22.93
N LEU A 663 -3.26 26.16 -22.55
CA LEU A 663 -4.00 27.20 -23.29
C LEU A 663 -5.43 27.38 -22.73
N GLY A 664 -5.64 28.50 -22.10
CA GLY A 664 -6.97 29.00 -21.80
C GLY A 664 -7.58 29.69 -23.01
N VAL A 665 -8.67 29.16 -23.52
CA VAL A 665 -9.43 29.78 -24.61
C VAL A 665 -10.74 30.29 -24.04
N SER A 666 -11.01 31.59 -24.13
CA SER A 666 -12.28 32.14 -23.73
C SER A 666 -13.10 32.56 -24.97
N LEU A 667 -14.30 32.02 -25.09
CA LEU A 667 -15.28 32.44 -26.12
C LEU A 667 -16.31 33.39 -25.50
N PRO A 668 -16.84 34.36 -26.26
CA PRO A 668 -17.89 35.24 -25.72
C PRO A 668 -19.13 34.46 -25.29
N ARG A 669 -19.72 34.88 -24.17
CA ARG A 669 -20.85 34.22 -23.50
C ARG A 669 -22.08 33.91 -24.39
N ARG A 670 -22.25 34.63 -25.51
CA ARG A 670 -23.41 34.41 -26.41
C ARG A 670 -23.31 33.14 -27.22
N HIS A 671 -22.13 32.67 -27.57
CA HIS A 671 -21.96 31.43 -28.36
C HIS A 671 -22.09 30.15 -27.54
N TRP A 672 -21.83 30.21 -26.24
CA TRP A 672 -21.96 29.03 -25.36
C TRP A 672 -23.41 28.53 -25.21
N ARG A 673 -24.35 29.47 -25.10
CA ARG A 673 -25.79 29.08 -24.93
C ARG A 673 -26.37 28.46 -26.18
N GLU A 674 -25.90 28.84 -27.37
CA GLU A 674 -26.38 28.25 -28.62
C GLU A 674 -25.81 26.85 -28.87
N CYS A 675 -24.61 26.56 -28.38
CA CYS A 675 -23.99 25.23 -28.48
C CYS A 675 -24.59 24.22 -27.50
N GLU A 676 -24.95 24.66 -26.30
CA GLU A 676 -25.61 23.77 -25.31
C GLU A 676 -27.04 23.35 -25.77
N ALA A 677 -27.72 24.23 -26.48
CA ALA A 677 -29.09 23.97 -26.93
C ALA A 677 -29.20 22.93 -28.07
N ARG A 678 -28.07 22.54 -28.68
CA ARG A 678 -28.06 21.60 -29.83
C ARG A 678 -27.41 20.23 -29.57
N GLY A 679 -27.02 19.90 -28.32
CA GLY A 679 -26.52 18.57 -27.94
C GLY A 679 -25.27 18.11 -28.69
N SER A 680 -24.45 19.01 -29.19
CA SER A 680 -23.30 18.69 -30.06
C SER A 680 -21.91 19.04 -29.50
N SER A 681 -21.77 19.09 -28.16
CA SER A 681 -20.50 19.52 -27.54
C SER A 681 -19.30 18.59 -27.84
N VAL A 682 -19.54 17.30 -28.01
CA VAL A 682 -18.49 16.32 -28.29
C VAL A 682 -17.97 16.42 -29.73
N TRP A 683 -18.87 16.66 -30.67
CA TRP A 683 -18.52 16.81 -32.10
C TRP A 683 -17.72 18.09 -32.35
N LEU A 684 -18.05 19.18 -31.66
CA LEU A 684 -17.33 20.45 -31.81
C LEU A 684 -15.88 20.33 -31.26
N ARG A 685 -15.70 19.62 -30.15
CA ARG A 685 -14.36 19.37 -29.57
C ARG A 685 -13.51 18.46 -30.47
N ALA A 686 -14.13 17.45 -31.07
CA ALA A 686 -13.46 16.53 -31.99
C ALA A 686 -13.10 17.25 -33.31
N SER A 687 -13.94 18.13 -33.83
CA SER A 687 -13.69 18.87 -35.06
C SER A 687 -12.61 19.95 -34.86
N ILE A 688 -12.55 20.63 -33.73
CA ILE A 688 -11.48 21.61 -33.42
C ILE A 688 -10.13 20.88 -33.28
N GLY A 689 -10.12 19.71 -32.58
CA GLY A 689 -8.93 18.89 -32.47
C GLY A 689 -8.41 18.39 -33.82
N ALA A 690 -9.31 17.89 -34.66
CA ALA A 690 -8.98 17.44 -36.02
C ALA A 690 -8.49 18.58 -36.92
N ALA A 691 -9.08 19.76 -36.81
CA ALA A 691 -8.66 20.95 -37.53
C ALA A 691 -7.26 21.45 -37.11
N MET A 692 -6.98 21.39 -35.81
CA MET A 692 -5.65 21.73 -35.25
C MET A 692 -4.57 20.76 -35.73
N ILE A 693 -4.87 19.46 -35.77
CA ILE A 693 -3.94 18.43 -36.24
C ILE A 693 -3.72 18.57 -37.77
N ALA A 694 -4.77 18.87 -38.52
CA ALA A 694 -4.70 19.08 -39.96
C ALA A 694 -3.90 20.34 -40.31
N LEU A 695 -4.07 21.45 -39.56
CA LEU A 695 -3.33 22.70 -39.76
C LEU A 695 -1.85 22.54 -39.39
N LEU A 696 -1.54 21.80 -38.33
CA LEU A 696 -0.16 21.49 -37.94
C LEU A 696 0.50 20.58 -39.01
N GLY A 697 -0.25 19.59 -39.52
CA GLY A 697 0.20 18.70 -40.59
C GLY A 697 0.47 19.45 -41.88
N LEU A 698 -0.40 20.38 -42.27
CA LEU A 698 -0.27 21.23 -43.48
C LEU A 698 0.88 22.25 -43.34
N GLY A 699 1.06 22.80 -42.13
CA GLY A 699 2.17 23.71 -41.84
C GLY A 699 3.53 23.04 -41.97
N VAL A 700 3.65 21.83 -41.40
CA VAL A 700 4.87 21.01 -41.47
C VAL A 700 5.11 20.56 -42.94
N TYR A 701 4.07 20.14 -43.64
CA TYR A 701 4.15 19.72 -45.06
C TYR A 701 4.62 20.87 -45.95
N ARG A 702 4.05 22.10 -45.82
CA ARG A 702 4.45 23.27 -46.58
C ARG A 702 5.86 23.75 -46.26
N ALA A 703 6.28 23.62 -44.98
CA ALA A 703 7.67 23.96 -44.60
C ALA A 703 8.68 22.99 -45.21
N LEU A 704 8.32 21.67 -45.25
CA LEU A 704 9.17 20.62 -45.84
C LEU A 704 9.29 20.77 -47.38
N VAL A 705 8.21 21.12 -48.06
CA VAL A 705 8.21 21.30 -49.52
C VAL A 705 9.02 22.56 -49.92
N ARG A 706 9.06 23.61 -49.08
CA ARG A 706 9.87 24.83 -49.33
C ARG A 706 11.35 24.65 -49.08
N THR A 707 11.76 23.64 -48.29
CA THR A 707 13.19 23.37 -48.03
C THR A 707 13.81 22.46 -49.11
N GLN A 708 13.01 21.95 -50.07
CA GLN A 708 13.49 21.12 -51.19
C GLN A 708 13.57 21.88 -52.52
N ARG A 709 13.37 23.19 -52.53
CA ARG A 709 13.62 24.06 -53.70
C ARG A 709 14.79 25.00 -53.48
#